data_fbea07cd0ae4664858086fa92b857ef4
#
_entry.id   fbea07cd0ae4664858086fa92b857ef4
#
_cell.length_a   1.000
_cell.length_b   1.000
_cell.length_c   1.000
_cell.angle_alpha   90.00
_cell.angle_beta   90.00
_cell.angle_gamma   90.00
#
_symmetry.space_group_name_H-M   'P 1'
#
loop_
_entity.id
_entity.type
_entity.pdbx_description
1 polymer ?
#
loop_
_entity_poly.entity_id
_entity_poly.type
_entity_poly.pdbx_seq_one_letter_code
_entity_poly.pdbx_strand_id
1 'polypeptide(L)'
;MASKNGRRLRRSAHATTMLAASLLAGAAAPLLAQGKGDWQGYGRDESHARHSPLTEITPANVTRLRQVWSYHMRPAGTSGETIPMPDSVPAKFRSGFSASEATPLVVKGVMYLATPYRRVVALDAATGKERWVFQLPGNDQPSTRGVAYWPGGKGAGARIVFGGRSGKLFALDAATGQPAAGFGTAGVVDMKTPEVMNGTRGPLGMSSPPAIYRDLIITGSRVQEMPVKGAAGDVRGWDARTGKLVWTFHTIPQPGEPNFGTWEGDSWQKRSGVNVWTFVLVDEKRGIAYLPVGAPTFDRWGGDRKGKNLYGNSIVAVEAATGKYLWHFQTVHHDIWDVDLPSATLIEVRRGGRTIPAIALMNKTAMMFILDRVTGKPLYDVREVPVPTETDVPGEQPWPTQPMPVTPPPLARTSYAASDLVDGPPAHRAKCEKLVADLSVAPSKTFQPLRADSAVNFFPGSLGGVDWGGGAFDPHTGLYVINVNNLASPQQLARQPDGTWGMKAGYAYFLDPESGLPCQKGPWGELVAVNVDNGTIAWRKVLGKNDDPAFADAGVISAGGPITTASGLTFIGATRDATIRAFDTRSGALLWSSALPASNYGTPMTYQAADGRQMLATVATGGFAFQPATSDEVVAFAVR
;
A
#
# COMPACT_ATOMS: atom_id res chain seq x y z
N MET A 1 -50.99 6.80 84.93
CA MET A 1 -51.71 5.59 84.63
C MET A 1 -51.31 5.13 83.22
N ALA A 2 -50.87 3.91 83.09
CA ALA A 2 -50.20 3.31 81.98
C ALA A 2 -51.07 3.00 80.74
N SER A 3 -50.56 3.06 79.58
CA SER A 3 -50.85 2.04 78.55
C SER A 3 -49.74 1.99 77.52
N LYS A 4 -49.08 0.85 77.47
CA LYS A 4 -48.12 0.47 76.46
C LYS A 4 -48.88 0.01 75.20
N ASN A 5 -48.47 0.45 74.00
CA ASN A 5 -48.81 -0.23 72.76
C ASN A 5 -47.54 -0.38 71.92
N GLY A 6 -47.09 -1.62 71.87
CA GLY A 6 -45.98 -2.06 71.00
C GLY A 6 -46.41 -2.17 69.54
N ARG A 7 -45.63 -1.57 68.66
CA ARG A 7 -45.72 -1.81 67.22
C ARG A 7 -44.65 -2.82 66.75
N ARG A 8 -45.08 -3.96 66.27
CA ARG A 8 -44.26 -4.98 65.58
C ARG A 8 -43.79 -4.43 64.24
N LEU A 9 -42.49 -4.37 64.06
CA LEU A 9 -41.85 -4.11 62.77
C LEU A 9 -41.91 -5.41 61.92
N ARG A 10 -42.60 -5.35 60.77
CA ARG A 10 -42.51 -6.37 59.72
C ARG A 10 -41.22 -6.13 58.91
N ARG A 11 -40.31 -7.11 58.91
CA ARG A 11 -39.18 -7.16 58.01
C ARG A 11 -39.68 -7.65 56.64
N SER A 12 -39.57 -6.79 55.61
CA SER A 12 -39.72 -7.17 54.20
C SER A 12 -38.39 -7.72 53.68
N ALA A 13 -38.39 -9.00 53.31
CA ALA A 13 -37.28 -9.62 52.64
C ALA A 13 -37.25 -9.14 51.18
N HIS A 14 -36.19 -8.42 50.77
CA HIS A 14 -35.93 -8.14 49.36
C HIS A 14 -35.19 -9.35 48.78
N ALA A 15 -35.86 -10.08 47.89
CA ALA A 15 -35.23 -11.10 47.05
C ALA A 15 -34.38 -10.41 45.98
N THR A 16 -33.06 -10.50 46.11
CA THR A 16 -32.10 -10.05 45.10
C THR A 16 -31.99 -11.15 44.02
N THR A 17 -32.60 -10.88 42.89
CA THR A 17 -32.46 -11.77 41.70
C THR A 17 -31.09 -11.50 41.08
N MET A 18 -30.13 -12.40 41.27
CA MET A 18 -28.89 -12.42 40.52
C MET A 18 -29.17 -12.89 39.09
N LEU A 19 -29.05 -11.99 38.11
CA LEU A 19 -28.95 -12.34 36.71
C LEU A 19 -27.56 -12.93 36.47
N ALA A 20 -27.50 -14.23 36.27
CA ALA A 20 -26.30 -14.92 35.80
C ALA A 20 -26.10 -14.58 34.33
N ALA A 21 -25.12 -13.67 34.05
CA ALA A 21 -24.62 -13.42 32.71
C ALA A 21 -23.79 -14.65 32.27
N SER A 22 -24.39 -15.50 31.43
CA SER A 22 -23.66 -16.59 30.77
C SER A 22 -22.66 -16.02 29.79
N LEU A 23 -21.40 -15.91 30.19
CA LEU A 23 -20.27 -15.71 29.28
C LEU A 23 -20.15 -16.96 28.40
N LEU A 24 -20.67 -16.89 27.19
CA LEU A 24 -20.33 -17.80 26.10
C LEU A 24 -18.86 -17.56 25.75
N ALA A 25 -17.97 -18.28 26.41
CA ALA A 25 -16.59 -18.44 25.97
C ALA A 25 -16.62 -19.24 24.66
N GLY A 26 -16.71 -18.52 23.54
CA GLY A 26 -16.48 -19.09 22.22
C GLY A 26 -15.05 -19.64 22.21
N ALA A 27 -14.90 -20.97 22.14
CA ALA A 27 -13.62 -21.62 21.95
C ALA A 27 -12.98 -21.03 20.69
N ALA A 28 -11.95 -20.18 20.85
CA ALA A 28 -11.13 -19.72 19.75
C ALA A 28 -10.51 -20.96 19.10
N ALA A 29 -10.83 -21.21 17.84
CA ALA A 29 -10.12 -22.22 17.07
C ALA A 29 -8.62 -21.89 17.14
N PRO A 30 -7.75 -22.89 17.35
CA PRO A 30 -6.32 -22.62 17.40
C PRO A 30 -5.90 -22.00 16.09
N LEU A 31 -5.27 -20.81 16.15
CA LEU A 31 -4.53 -20.23 15.06
C LEU A 31 -3.56 -21.30 14.56
N LEU A 32 -3.75 -21.75 13.32
CA LEU A 32 -2.77 -22.66 12.70
C LEU A 32 -1.46 -21.90 12.68
N ALA A 33 -0.49 -22.34 13.49
CA ALA A 33 0.79 -21.69 13.58
C ALA A 33 1.41 -21.63 12.17
N GLN A 34 1.72 -20.42 11.72
CA GLN A 34 2.45 -20.20 10.49
C GLN A 34 3.76 -21.01 10.53
N GLY A 35 4.02 -21.83 9.52
CA GLY A 35 5.31 -22.51 9.39
C GLY A 35 6.43 -21.47 9.33
N LYS A 36 7.53 -21.68 10.06
CA LYS A 36 8.67 -20.72 10.04
C LYS A 36 9.13 -20.37 8.63
N GLY A 37 8.98 -21.31 7.69
CA GLY A 37 9.40 -21.19 6.30
C GLY A 37 8.34 -20.65 5.35
N ASP A 38 7.12 -20.38 5.80
CA ASP A 38 6.02 -19.92 4.95
C ASP A 38 6.01 -18.39 4.78
N TRP A 39 5.47 -17.94 3.65
CA TRP A 39 5.16 -16.55 3.33
C TRP A 39 3.68 -16.47 2.92
N GLN A 40 2.77 -16.34 3.90
CA GLN A 40 1.33 -16.57 3.73
C GLN A 40 0.55 -15.35 3.25
N GLY A 41 1.07 -14.15 3.40
CA GLY A 41 0.45 -12.89 3.01
C GLY A 41 1.43 -11.98 2.27
N TYR A 42 0.96 -10.87 1.72
CA TYR A 42 1.79 -9.89 1.01
C TYR A 42 3.01 -9.46 1.85
N GLY A 43 2.81 -9.15 3.13
CA GLY A 43 3.86 -8.75 4.05
C GLY A 43 4.44 -9.90 4.88
N ARG A 44 4.34 -11.13 4.44
CA ARG A 44 4.54 -12.40 5.10
C ARG A 44 3.32 -12.79 5.97
N ASP A 45 2.79 -11.88 6.73
CA ASP A 45 1.56 -11.97 7.51
C ASP A 45 0.80 -10.62 7.44
N GLU A 46 -0.32 -10.51 8.10
CA GLU A 46 -1.20 -9.34 8.06
C GLU A 46 -0.64 -8.11 8.85
N SER A 47 0.53 -8.23 9.49
CA SER A 47 1.24 -7.10 10.10
C SER A 47 1.98 -6.23 9.08
N HIS A 48 2.28 -6.80 7.92
CA HIS A 48 3.10 -6.24 6.85
C HIS A 48 4.52 -5.85 7.30
N ALA A 49 5.05 -6.52 8.33
CA ALA A 49 6.42 -6.28 8.78
C ALA A 49 7.48 -6.67 7.74
N ARG A 50 7.14 -7.55 6.80
CA ARG A 50 8.04 -8.05 5.74
C ARG A 50 9.36 -8.57 6.31
N HIS A 51 9.28 -9.20 7.46
CA HIS A 51 10.42 -9.77 8.17
C HIS A 51 10.37 -11.30 8.12
N SER A 52 11.44 -11.93 7.63
CA SER A 52 11.59 -13.38 7.62
C SER A 52 12.36 -13.86 8.83
N PRO A 53 11.89 -14.89 9.56
CA PRO A 53 12.64 -15.51 10.64
C PRO A 53 13.73 -16.48 10.16
N LEU A 54 13.88 -16.69 8.85
CA LEU A 54 14.87 -17.59 8.27
C LEU A 54 16.28 -17.03 8.38
N THR A 55 17.25 -17.90 8.62
CA THR A 55 18.65 -17.55 8.93
C THR A 55 19.69 -18.31 8.13
N GLU A 56 19.33 -19.13 7.15
CA GLU A 56 20.29 -19.88 6.34
C GLU A 56 21.09 -18.97 5.41
N ILE A 57 20.40 -17.98 4.76
CA ILE A 57 21.06 -16.94 3.97
C ILE A 57 21.54 -15.86 4.95
N THR A 58 22.84 -15.64 5.03
CA THR A 58 23.51 -14.75 5.99
C THR A 58 24.40 -13.74 5.29
N PRO A 59 24.86 -12.66 5.96
CA PRO A 59 25.87 -11.75 5.41
C PRO A 59 27.15 -12.48 4.95
N ALA A 60 27.54 -13.59 5.60
CA ALA A 60 28.74 -14.33 5.25
C ALA A 60 28.62 -15.19 3.99
N ASN A 61 27.40 -15.62 3.61
CA ASN A 61 27.19 -16.51 2.47
C ASN A 61 26.33 -15.92 1.34
N VAL A 62 25.77 -14.73 1.52
CA VAL A 62 24.89 -14.09 0.53
C VAL A 62 25.54 -13.92 -0.85
N THR A 63 26.85 -13.76 -0.91
CA THR A 63 27.62 -13.69 -2.17
C THR A 63 27.58 -14.98 -2.99
N ARG A 64 27.17 -16.10 -2.36
CA ARG A 64 26.99 -17.41 -3.00
C ARG A 64 25.59 -17.63 -3.54
N LEU A 65 24.66 -16.66 -3.39
CA LEU A 65 23.34 -16.76 -4.00
C LEU A 65 23.44 -16.87 -5.52
N ARG A 66 22.75 -17.87 -6.08
CA ARG A 66 22.63 -18.07 -7.52
C ARG A 66 21.18 -18.35 -7.89
N GLN A 67 20.77 -17.95 -9.06
CA GLN A 67 19.48 -18.34 -9.62
C GLN A 67 19.42 -19.87 -9.73
N VAL A 68 18.34 -20.46 -9.28
CA VAL A 68 18.13 -21.92 -9.28
C VAL A 68 16.98 -22.34 -10.16
N TRP A 69 15.97 -21.50 -10.34
CA TRP A 69 14.91 -21.69 -11.31
C TRP A 69 14.28 -20.35 -11.71
N SER A 70 13.59 -20.36 -12.87
CA SER A 70 12.65 -19.32 -13.27
C SER A 70 11.35 -19.95 -13.80
N TYR A 71 10.27 -19.17 -13.75
CA TYR A 71 8.97 -19.54 -14.29
C TYR A 71 8.46 -18.41 -15.19
N HIS A 72 8.09 -18.75 -16.44
CA HIS A 72 7.49 -17.83 -17.39
C HIS A 72 5.98 -17.76 -17.20
N MET A 73 5.47 -16.57 -16.82
CA MET A 73 4.05 -16.36 -16.55
C MET A 73 3.20 -16.28 -17.83
N ARG A 74 3.82 -15.96 -18.96
CA ARG A 74 3.12 -15.86 -20.25
C ARG A 74 2.71 -17.24 -20.73
N PRO A 75 1.45 -17.45 -21.14
CA PRO A 75 1.05 -18.69 -21.80
C PRO A 75 1.83 -18.93 -23.08
N ALA A 76 2.27 -20.17 -23.32
CA ALA A 76 2.94 -20.53 -24.56
C ALA A 76 2.07 -20.20 -25.79
N GLY A 77 2.68 -19.65 -26.85
CA GLY A 77 1.98 -19.31 -28.09
C GLY A 77 1.14 -18.02 -28.05
N THR A 78 1.15 -17.26 -26.91
CA THR A 78 0.48 -15.96 -26.85
C THR A 78 1.48 -14.82 -27.07
N SER A 79 1.11 -13.84 -27.91
CA SER A 79 1.74 -12.51 -27.90
C SER A 79 1.32 -11.80 -26.63
N GLY A 80 2.22 -11.07 -25.97
CA GLY A 80 1.85 -10.28 -24.80
C GLY A 80 0.69 -9.34 -25.15
N GLU A 81 -0.42 -9.39 -24.39
CA GLU A 81 -1.49 -8.43 -24.55
C GLU A 81 -0.94 -7.05 -24.16
N THR A 82 -0.96 -6.12 -25.09
CA THR A 82 -0.62 -4.73 -24.84
C THR A 82 -1.79 -4.08 -24.12
N ILE A 83 -1.58 -3.59 -22.90
CA ILE A 83 -2.54 -2.68 -22.30
C ILE A 83 -2.29 -1.30 -22.91
N PRO A 84 -3.31 -0.67 -23.51
CA PRO A 84 -3.17 0.70 -23.99
C PRO A 84 -2.74 1.61 -22.83
N MET A 85 -1.55 2.16 -22.93
CA MET A 85 -1.11 3.22 -22.01
C MET A 85 -1.71 4.55 -22.49
N PRO A 86 -2.08 5.47 -21.58
CA PRO A 86 -2.56 6.80 -21.94
C PRO A 86 -1.56 7.54 -22.83
N ASP A 87 -2.05 8.36 -23.76
CA ASP A 87 -1.21 9.17 -24.64
C ASP A 87 -0.30 10.17 -23.89
N SER A 88 -0.63 10.47 -22.64
CA SER A 88 0.23 11.23 -21.72
C SER A 88 1.55 10.53 -21.36
N VAL A 89 1.66 9.21 -21.57
CA VAL A 89 2.93 8.50 -21.40
C VAL A 89 3.70 8.58 -22.71
N PRO A 90 4.94 9.13 -22.75
CA PRO A 90 5.75 9.18 -23.97
C PRO A 90 5.87 7.81 -24.62
N ALA A 91 5.76 7.74 -25.94
CA ALA A 91 5.69 6.48 -26.70
C ALA A 91 6.81 5.49 -26.36
N LYS A 92 8.03 5.98 -26.09
CA LYS A 92 9.19 5.15 -25.70
C LYS A 92 9.05 4.47 -24.32
N PHE A 93 8.15 4.98 -23.46
CA PHE A 93 7.85 4.40 -22.15
C PHE A 93 6.56 3.59 -22.16
N ARG A 94 5.85 3.52 -23.29
CA ARG A 94 4.67 2.68 -23.48
C ARG A 94 5.10 1.26 -23.75
N SER A 95 5.32 0.48 -22.71
CA SER A 95 5.72 -0.92 -22.88
C SER A 95 4.63 -1.81 -23.49
N GLY A 96 3.39 -1.31 -23.52
CA GLY A 96 2.23 -2.13 -23.92
C GLY A 96 1.98 -3.35 -23.04
N PHE A 97 2.58 -3.40 -21.86
CA PHE A 97 2.61 -4.54 -20.97
C PHE A 97 2.19 -4.13 -19.56
N SER A 98 1.33 -4.90 -18.90
CA SER A 98 1.00 -4.69 -17.49
C SER A 98 2.15 -5.15 -16.62
N ALA A 99 2.77 -4.22 -15.90
CA ALA A 99 3.70 -4.56 -14.84
C ALA A 99 3.02 -5.41 -13.78
N SER A 100 3.69 -6.45 -13.29
CA SER A 100 3.29 -7.15 -12.08
C SER A 100 3.92 -6.46 -10.87
N GLU A 101 3.09 -6.13 -9.90
CA GLU A 101 3.47 -5.61 -8.59
C GLU A 101 3.36 -6.73 -7.52
N ALA A 102 3.17 -7.98 -7.96
CA ALA A 102 2.83 -9.07 -7.09
C ALA A 102 4.02 -9.53 -6.23
N THR A 103 3.71 -9.80 -4.97
CA THR A 103 4.53 -10.65 -4.10
C THR A 103 3.90 -12.04 -4.12
N PRO A 104 4.61 -13.09 -4.56
CA PRO A 104 4.10 -14.45 -4.48
C PRO A 104 3.88 -14.87 -3.03
N LEU A 105 2.93 -15.78 -2.78
CA LEU A 105 2.79 -16.44 -1.49
C LEU A 105 3.42 -17.82 -1.53
N VAL A 106 3.98 -18.30 -0.42
CA VAL A 106 4.40 -19.69 -0.28
C VAL A 106 3.80 -20.26 0.99
N VAL A 107 3.01 -21.32 0.83
CA VAL A 107 2.39 -22.06 1.94
C VAL A 107 2.62 -23.54 1.74
N LYS A 108 3.26 -24.18 2.71
CA LYS A 108 3.56 -25.64 2.69
C LYS A 108 4.20 -26.11 1.37
N GLY A 109 5.17 -25.33 0.86
CA GLY A 109 5.92 -25.66 -0.36
C GLY A 109 5.16 -25.41 -1.68
N VAL A 110 3.99 -24.77 -1.65
CA VAL A 110 3.27 -24.33 -2.85
C VAL A 110 3.34 -22.82 -2.96
N MET A 111 3.80 -22.32 -4.09
CA MET A 111 3.82 -20.89 -4.42
C MET A 111 2.55 -20.51 -5.18
N TYR A 112 1.87 -19.44 -4.76
CA TYR A 112 0.67 -18.91 -5.39
C TYR A 112 0.95 -17.51 -5.92
N LEU A 113 0.52 -17.23 -7.15
CA LEU A 113 0.84 -15.99 -7.86
C LEU A 113 -0.31 -15.53 -8.76
N ALA A 114 -0.67 -14.25 -8.65
CA ALA A 114 -1.45 -13.54 -9.69
C ALA A 114 -0.53 -13.09 -10.81
N THR A 115 -0.92 -13.32 -12.06
CA THR A 115 -0.11 -12.96 -13.23
C THR A 115 -0.76 -11.82 -14.02
N PRO A 116 0.01 -11.02 -14.78
CA PRO A 116 -0.55 -10.00 -15.67
C PRO A 116 -1.26 -10.58 -16.90
N TYR A 117 -1.29 -11.91 -17.04
CA TYR A 117 -1.91 -12.64 -18.17
C TYR A 117 -3.28 -13.22 -17.82
N ARG A 118 -4.03 -12.59 -16.93
CA ARG A 118 -5.37 -13.01 -16.47
C ARG A 118 -5.38 -14.43 -15.88
N ARG A 119 -4.29 -14.83 -15.22
CA ARG A 119 -4.16 -16.13 -14.59
C ARG A 119 -3.76 -16.01 -13.13
N VAL A 120 -4.26 -16.91 -12.31
CA VAL A 120 -3.68 -17.24 -11.03
C VAL A 120 -3.08 -18.63 -11.12
N VAL A 121 -1.86 -18.79 -10.68
CA VAL A 121 -1.10 -20.03 -10.81
C VAL A 121 -0.61 -20.53 -9.46
N ALA A 122 -0.51 -21.85 -9.32
CA ALA A 122 0.22 -22.49 -8.23
C ALA A 122 1.43 -23.24 -8.79
N LEU A 123 2.58 -23.02 -8.16
CA LEU A 123 3.84 -23.63 -8.53
C LEU A 123 4.37 -24.50 -7.39
N ASP A 124 5.14 -25.48 -7.71
CA ASP A 124 6.05 -26.13 -6.75
C ASP A 124 7.13 -25.13 -6.37
N ALA A 125 7.20 -24.74 -5.12
CA ALA A 125 8.09 -23.66 -4.67
C ALA A 125 9.58 -24.03 -4.74
N ALA A 126 9.95 -25.34 -4.73
CA ALA A 126 11.32 -25.78 -4.86
C ALA A 126 11.84 -25.75 -6.30
N THR A 127 10.96 -25.91 -7.29
CA THR A 127 11.33 -26.16 -8.68
C THR A 127 10.77 -25.17 -9.69
N GLY A 128 9.77 -24.35 -9.30
CA GLY A 128 9.03 -23.48 -10.21
C GLY A 128 8.08 -24.21 -11.15
N LYS A 129 7.89 -25.54 -11.02
CA LYS A 129 6.96 -26.31 -11.86
C LYS A 129 5.53 -25.99 -11.53
N GLU A 130 4.71 -25.78 -12.59
CA GLU A 130 3.30 -25.50 -12.47
C GLU A 130 2.53 -26.71 -11.91
N ARG A 131 1.70 -26.48 -10.89
CA ARG A 131 0.80 -27.45 -10.28
C ARG A 131 -0.61 -27.31 -10.81
N TRP A 132 -1.10 -26.07 -10.90
CA TRP A 132 -2.38 -25.75 -11.50
C TRP A 132 -2.40 -24.30 -11.98
N VAL A 133 -3.30 -24.03 -12.92
CA VAL A 133 -3.61 -22.70 -13.46
C VAL A 133 -5.10 -22.47 -13.41
N PHE A 134 -5.50 -21.30 -12.95
CA PHE A 134 -6.86 -20.78 -13.11
C PHE A 134 -6.82 -19.60 -14.09
N GLN A 135 -7.54 -19.72 -15.20
CA GLN A 135 -7.74 -18.64 -16.18
C GLN A 135 -8.98 -17.86 -15.78
N LEU A 136 -8.85 -16.53 -15.57
CA LEU A 136 -9.99 -15.69 -15.27
C LEU A 136 -10.94 -15.61 -16.47
N PRO A 137 -12.28 -15.62 -16.21
CA PRO A 137 -13.27 -15.54 -17.28
C PRO A 137 -13.33 -14.15 -17.93
N GLY A 138 -13.64 -14.12 -19.22
CA GLY A 138 -13.76 -12.88 -19.98
C GLY A 138 -12.45 -12.08 -20.04
N ASN A 139 -12.54 -10.76 -19.86
CA ASN A 139 -11.39 -9.86 -19.88
C ASN A 139 -11.01 -9.37 -18.46
N ASP A 140 -11.40 -10.09 -17.41
CA ASP A 140 -11.04 -9.71 -16.05
C ASP A 140 -9.56 -9.98 -15.77
N GLN A 141 -8.99 -9.15 -14.89
CA GLN A 141 -7.60 -9.24 -14.46
C GLN A 141 -7.58 -9.42 -12.94
N PRO A 142 -6.73 -10.29 -12.39
CA PRO A 142 -6.57 -10.38 -10.94
C PRO A 142 -5.90 -9.10 -10.41
N SER A 143 -6.00 -8.87 -9.11
CA SER A 143 -5.28 -7.79 -8.44
C SER A 143 -3.78 -7.85 -8.76
N THR A 144 -3.19 -6.70 -9.13
CA THR A 144 -1.79 -6.62 -9.62
C THR A 144 -0.76 -6.94 -8.54
N ARG A 145 -1.15 -6.78 -7.25
CA ARG A 145 -0.24 -6.94 -6.09
C ARG A 145 -0.29 -8.32 -5.45
N GLY A 146 -1.11 -9.24 -6.01
CA GLY A 146 -1.08 -10.63 -5.59
C GLY A 146 -2.42 -11.17 -5.10
N VAL A 147 -2.37 -12.23 -4.34
CA VAL A 147 -3.51 -12.99 -3.80
C VAL A 147 -3.39 -13.13 -2.28
N ALA A 148 -4.46 -13.54 -1.60
CA ALA A 148 -4.46 -13.88 -0.18
C ALA A 148 -4.73 -15.38 0.01
N TYR A 149 -4.24 -15.93 1.11
CA TYR A 149 -4.44 -17.32 1.50
C TYR A 149 -5.31 -17.40 2.76
N TRP A 150 -6.48 -18.02 2.65
CA TRP A 150 -7.29 -18.41 3.79
C TRP A 150 -7.05 -19.89 4.11
N PRO A 151 -6.63 -20.24 5.33
CA PRO A 151 -6.20 -21.62 5.66
C PRO A 151 -7.34 -22.64 5.71
N GLY A 152 -8.57 -22.20 5.50
CA GLY A 152 -9.75 -23.02 5.68
C GLY A 152 -10.30 -22.90 7.09
N GLY A 153 -11.50 -23.44 7.28
CA GLY A 153 -12.20 -23.44 8.56
C GLY A 153 -13.20 -24.58 8.63
N LYS A 154 -14.07 -24.57 9.64
CA LYS A 154 -15.06 -25.62 9.85
C LYS A 154 -15.90 -25.86 8.58
N GLY A 155 -15.73 -27.01 7.94
CA GLY A 155 -16.48 -27.43 6.76
C GLY A 155 -16.00 -26.87 5.42
N ALA A 156 -14.83 -26.18 5.37
CA ALA A 156 -14.25 -25.68 4.13
C ALA A 156 -12.72 -25.83 4.12
N GLY A 157 -12.16 -26.25 2.98
CA GLY A 157 -10.72 -26.33 2.75
C GLY A 157 -10.07 -24.96 2.57
N ALA A 158 -8.74 -24.97 2.47
CA ALA A 158 -7.96 -23.76 2.22
C ALA A 158 -8.30 -23.13 0.87
N ARG A 159 -8.23 -21.80 0.79
CA ARG A 159 -8.61 -21.02 -0.41
C ARG A 159 -7.56 -19.98 -0.78
N ILE A 160 -7.44 -19.76 -2.08
CA ILE A 160 -6.76 -18.58 -2.64
C ILE A 160 -7.85 -17.57 -2.96
N VAL A 161 -7.74 -16.36 -2.37
CA VAL A 161 -8.73 -15.30 -2.49
C VAL A 161 -8.09 -14.08 -3.15
N PHE A 162 -8.78 -13.47 -4.10
CA PHE A 162 -8.29 -12.26 -4.78
C PHE A 162 -9.44 -11.46 -5.38
N GLY A 163 -9.22 -10.17 -5.52
CA GLY A 163 -10.14 -9.29 -6.25
C GLY A 163 -9.81 -9.23 -7.73
N GLY A 164 -10.83 -9.02 -8.56
CA GLY A 164 -10.70 -8.69 -9.97
C GLY A 164 -10.80 -7.19 -10.24
N ARG A 165 -10.32 -6.75 -11.39
CA ARG A 165 -10.50 -5.36 -11.87
C ARG A 165 -11.96 -5.05 -12.20
N SER A 166 -12.77 -6.08 -12.46
CA SER A 166 -14.18 -5.95 -12.79
C SER A 166 -15.11 -5.76 -11.57
N GLY A 167 -14.57 -5.74 -10.33
CA GLY A 167 -15.33 -5.64 -9.09
C GLY A 167 -15.86 -6.99 -8.60
N LYS A 168 -15.19 -8.08 -8.96
CA LYS A 168 -15.48 -9.42 -8.47
C LYS A 168 -14.47 -9.85 -7.42
N LEU A 169 -14.94 -10.60 -6.41
CA LEU A 169 -14.13 -11.27 -5.42
C LEU A 169 -14.15 -12.78 -5.73
N PHE A 170 -12.99 -13.36 -5.98
CA PHE A 170 -12.81 -14.77 -6.33
C PHE A 170 -12.26 -15.55 -5.16
N ALA A 171 -12.70 -16.79 -5.02
CA ALA A 171 -12.10 -17.79 -4.14
C ALA A 171 -11.90 -19.10 -4.90
N LEU A 172 -10.67 -19.62 -4.86
CA LEU A 172 -10.29 -20.90 -5.46
C LEU A 172 -9.91 -21.88 -4.36
N ASP A 173 -10.20 -23.15 -4.55
CA ASP A 173 -9.62 -24.21 -3.72
C ASP A 173 -8.08 -24.20 -3.88
N ALA A 174 -7.36 -24.06 -2.80
CA ALA A 174 -5.91 -23.87 -2.83
C ALA A 174 -5.14 -25.09 -3.37
N ALA A 175 -5.69 -26.29 -3.24
CA ALA A 175 -5.04 -27.51 -3.71
C ALA A 175 -5.23 -27.74 -5.22
N THR A 176 -6.39 -27.36 -5.77
CA THR A 176 -6.80 -27.72 -7.12
C THR A 176 -6.91 -26.54 -8.10
N GLY A 177 -7.01 -25.29 -7.58
CA GLY A 177 -7.25 -24.11 -8.40
C GLY A 177 -8.69 -24.00 -8.93
N GLN A 178 -9.58 -24.94 -8.57
CA GLN A 178 -10.98 -24.87 -8.98
C GLN A 178 -11.74 -23.82 -8.17
N PRO A 179 -12.81 -23.22 -8.72
CA PRO A 179 -13.68 -22.33 -7.96
C PRO A 179 -14.15 -22.96 -6.65
N ALA A 180 -14.00 -22.25 -5.54
CA ALA A 180 -14.28 -22.78 -4.21
C ALA A 180 -15.77 -23.07 -4.02
N ALA A 181 -16.10 -24.31 -3.70
CA ALA A 181 -17.48 -24.70 -3.43
C ALA A 181 -18.08 -23.91 -2.26
N GLY A 182 -19.34 -23.50 -2.40
CA GLY A 182 -20.07 -22.75 -1.38
C GLY A 182 -19.69 -21.27 -1.22
N PHE A 183 -18.74 -20.76 -2.00
CA PHE A 183 -18.38 -19.34 -2.01
C PHE A 183 -19.11 -18.62 -3.15
N GLY A 184 -20.02 -17.69 -2.81
CA GLY A 184 -20.80 -16.93 -3.77
C GLY A 184 -21.47 -17.83 -4.82
N THR A 185 -21.45 -17.40 -6.07
CA THR A 185 -21.89 -18.19 -7.21
C THR A 185 -20.66 -18.74 -7.94
N ALA A 186 -20.47 -20.05 -7.95
CA ALA A 186 -19.34 -20.72 -8.60
C ALA A 186 -17.97 -20.12 -8.20
N GLY A 187 -17.76 -19.87 -6.90
CA GLY A 187 -16.50 -19.34 -6.38
C GLY A 187 -16.32 -17.82 -6.55
N VAL A 188 -17.39 -17.08 -6.89
CA VAL A 188 -17.33 -15.65 -7.21
C VAL A 188 -18.43 -14.87 -6.48
N VAL A 189 -18.07 -13.72 -5.92
CA VAL A 189 -18.98 -12.69 -5.42
C VAL A 189 -18.87 -11.46 -6.32
N ASP A 190 -20.00 -10.95 -6.81
CA ASP A 190 -20.04 -9.63 -7.46
C ASP A 190 -20.20 -8.56 -6.38
N MET A 191 -19.20 -7.68 -6.27
CA MET A 191 -19.18 -6.58 -5.31
C MET A 191 -19.92 -5.34 -5.82
N LYS A 192 -20.38 -5.31 -7.08
CA LYS A 192 -21.09 -4.18 -7.70
C LYS A 192 -22.58 -4.20 -7.37
N THR A 193 -22.92 -4.16 -6.09
CA THR A 193 -24.32 -4.00 -5.67
C THR A 193 -24.78 -2.55 -5.89
N PRO A 194 -26.09 -2.28 -5.92
CA PRO A 194 -26.63 -0.93 -6.05
C PRO A 194 -26.07 0.05 -5.00
N GLU A 195 -25.91 -0.40 -3.76
CA GLU A 195 -25.36 0.39 -2.64
C GLU A 195 -23.90 0.75 -2.90
N VAL A 196 -23.10 -0.23 -3.32
CA VAL A 196 -21.67 -0.02 -3.63
C VAL A 196 -21.50 0.91 -4.81
N MET A 197 -22.30 0.75 -5.85
CA MET A 197 -22.21 1.58 -7.06
C MET A 197 -22.74 2.99 -6.88
N ASN A 198 -23.46 3.29 -5.79
CA ASN A 198 -23.92 4.62 -5.42
C ASN A 198 -24.63 5.36 -6.59
N GLY A 199 -25.46 4.65 -7.33
CA GLY A 199 -26.18 5.16 -8.51
C GLY A 199 -25.30 5.46 -9.73
N THR A 200 -24.04 5.03 -9.74
CA THR A 200 -23.10 5.26 -10.85
C THR A 200 -22.80 3.95 -11.62
N ARG A 201 -22.11 4.09 -12.76
CA ARG A 201 -21.62 2.96 -13.57
C ARG A 201 -20.09 2.97 -13.67
N GLY A 202 -19.41 3.69 -12.77
CA GLY A 202 -17.96 3.82 -12.77
C GLY A 202 -17.23 2.50 -12.49
N PRO A 203 -15.91 2.49 -12.65
CA PRO A 203 -15.10 1.32 -12.31
C PRO A 203 -15.11 1.05 -10.80
N LEU A 204 -15.16 -0.22 -10.47
CA LEU A 204 -14.87 -0.78 -9.16
C LEU A 204 -14.00 -2.01 -9.36
N GLY A 205 -12.94 -2.15 -8.59
CA GLY A 205 -12.06 -3.30 -8.63
C GLY A 205 -11.15 -3.37 -7.41
N MET A 206 -10.14 -4.20 -7.47
CA MET A 206 -9.11 -4.31 -6.44
C MET A 206 -7.72 -4.31 -7.09
N SER A 207 -6.79 -3.50 -6.56
CA SER A 207 -5.37 -3.50 -6.96
C SER A 207 -4.54 -4.40 -6.05
N SER A 208 -4.93 -4.51 -4.78
CA SER A 208 -4.22 -5.25 -3.73
C SER A 208 -5.03 -6.46 -3.26
N PRO A 209 -4.38 -7.52 -2.77
CA PRO A 209 -5.08 -8.65 -2.18
C PRO A 209 -5.88 -8.20 -0.94
N PRO A 210 -6.96 -8.92 -0.60
CA PRO A 210 -7.67 -8.68 0.65
C PRO A 210 -6.85 -9.15 1.85
N ALA A 211 -7.12 -8.60 3.04
CA ALA A 211 -6.61 -9.13 4.29
C ALA A 211 -7.48 -10.27 4.81
N ILE A 212 -6.87 -11.19 5.55
CA ILE A 212 -7.57 -12.32 6.17
C ILE A 212 -7.57 -12.15 7.68
N TYR A 213 -8.74 -12.20 8.28
CA TYR A 213 -8.89 -12.24 9.72
C TYR A 213 -9.80 -13.41 10.13
N ARG A 214 -9.21 -14.51 10.62
CA ARG A 214 -9.96 -15.75 10.94
C ARG A 214 -10.78 -16.23 9.73
N ASP A 215 -12.13 -16.28 9.86
CA ASP A 215 -13.05 -16.64 8.79
C ASP A 215 -13.61 -15.42 8.03
N LEU A 216 -12.93 -14.29 8.07
CA LEU A 216 -13.29 -13.06 7.34
C LEU A 216 -12.24 -12.71 6.29
N ILE A 217 -12.74 -12.25 5.15
CA ILE A 217 -11.99 -11.59 4.07
C ILE A 217 -12.31 -10.10 4.18
N ILE A 218 -11.30 -9.25 4.39
CA ILE A 218 -11.49 -7.79 4.49
C ILE A 218 -10.96 -7.16 3.20
N THR A 219 -11.84 -6.49 2.46
CA THR A 219 -11.53 -5.89 1.17
C THR A 219 -11.53 -4.37 1.24
N GLY A 220 -10.45 -3.75 0.75
CA GLY A 220 -10.53 -2.39 0.23
C GLY A 220 -11.08 -2.39 -1.20
N SER A 221 -10.87 -1.28 -1.92
CA SER A 221 -11.32 -1.14 -3.30
C SER A 221 -10.43 -0.19 -4.09
N ARG A 222 -10.47 -0.32 -5.42
CA ARG A 222 -10.01 0.68 -6.37
C ARG A 222 -11.24 1.25 -7.06
N VAL A 223 -11.42 2.56 -6.96
CA VAL A 223 -12.45 3.32 -7.66
C VAL A 223 -11.81 4.31 -8.63
N GLN A 224 -12.62 5.04 -9.40
CA GLN A 224 -12.12 6.07 -10.32
C GLN A 224 -11.65 7.33 -9.58
N GLU A 225 -10.84 8.13 -10.23
CA GLU A 225 -10.49 9.49 -9.82
C GLU A 225 -11.44 10.52 -10.47
N MET A 226 -11.81 10.27 -11.72
CA MET A 226 -12.79 11.05 -12.47
C MET A 226 -13.82 10.11 -13.14
N PRO A 227 -15.09 10.47 -13.20
CA PRO A 227 -15.73 11.65 -12.59
C PRO A 227 -15.66 11.62 -11.06
N VAL A 228 -15.85 12.76 -10.40
CA VAL A 228 -15.71 12.91 -8.93
C VAL A 228 -16.66 12.04 -8.12
N LYS A 229 -17.80 11.67 -8.66
CA LYS A 229 -18.75 10.70 -8.06
C LYS A 229 -18.65 9.36 -8.78
N GLY A 230 -18.47 8.30 -8.01
CA GLY A 230 -18.37 6.93 -8.48
C GLY A 230 -18.79 5.94 -7.40
N ALA A 231 -18.30 4.72 -7.52
CA ALA A 231 -18.52 3.68 -6.53
C ALA A 231 -18.02 4.10 -5.15
N ALA A 232 -18.69 3.64 -4.09
CA ALA A 232 -18.29 3.88 -2.70
C ALA A 232 -16.97 3.18 -2.39
N GLY A 233 -16.02 3.94 -1.83
CA GLY A 233 -14.69 3.46 -1.44
C GLY A 233 -14.65 2.60 -0.18
N ASP A 234 -15.79 2.26 0.38
CA ASP A 234 -15.97 1.57 1.66
C ASP A 234 -15.17 0.28 1.78
N VAL A 235 -14.78 -0.03 3.01
CA VAL A 235 -14.14 -1.30 3.37
C VAL A 235 -15.20 -2.28 3.82
N ARG A 236 -15.06 -3.55 3.39
CA ARG A 236 -16.08 -4.58 3.63
C ARG A 236 -15.47 -5.87 4.15
N GLY A 237 -16.15 -6.49 5.11
CA GLY A 237 -15.83 -7.81 5.62
C GLY A 237 -16.79 -8.86 5.07
N TRP A 238 -16.23 -9.95 4.54
CA TRP A 238 -16.97 -11.04 3.91
C TRP A 238 -16.67 -12.35 4.64
N ASP A 239 -17.68 -13.21 4.81
CA ASP A 239 -17.45 -14.56 5.33
C ASP A 239 -16.63 -15.38 4.33
N ALA A 240 -15.47 -15.89 4.75
CA ALA A 240 -14.51 -16.57 3.89
C ALA A 240 -15.02 -17.93 3.35
N ARG A 241 -16.06 -18.50 3.97
CA ARG A 241 -16.65 -19.76 3.55
C ARG A 241 -17.74 -19.57 2.50
N THR A 242 -18.55 -18.52 2.65
CA THR A 242 -19.78 -18.33 1.87
C THR A 242 -19.72 -17.15 0.90
N GLY A 243 -18.81 -16.20 1.13
CA GLY A 243 -18.77 -14.94 0.40
C GLY A 243 -19.89 -13.97 0.77
N LYS A 244 -20.64 -14.23 1.84
CA LYS A 244 -21.67 -13.29 2.31
C LYS A 244 -21.04 -12.07 2.96
N LEU A 245 -21.59 -10.89 2.67
CA LEU A 245 -21.22 -9.64 3.34
C LEU A 245 -21.59 -9.74 4.83
N VAL A 246 -20.63 -9.44 5.70
CA VAL A 246 -20.77 -9.44 7.16
C VAL A 246 -20.91 -8.03 7.70
N TRP A 247 -20.05 -7.12 7.23
CA TRP A 247 -20.06 -5.71 7.64
C TRP A 247 -19.51 -4.79 6.54
N THR A 248 -19.93 -3.52 6.62
CA THR A 248 -19.40 -2.42 5.81
C THR A 248 -18.95 -1.30 6.74
N PHE A 249 -17.78 -0.73 6.49
CA PHE A 249 -17.30 0.50 7.10
C PHE A 249 -17.36 1.62 6.05
N HIS A 250 -18.15 2.66 6.29
CA HIS A 250 -18.26 3.81 5.40
C HIS A 250 -17.02 4.71 5.54
N THR A 251 -16.25 4.81 4.49
CA THR A 251 -15.03 5.65 4.46
C THR A 251 -15.36 7.13 4.28
N ILE A 252 -16.50 7.46 3.68
CA ILE A 252 -17.16 8.77 3.76
C ILE A 252 -18.31 8.61 4.77
N PRO A 253 -18.20 9.21 5.98
CA PRO A 253 -19.22 9.03 7.02
C PRO A 253 -20.61 9.42 6.55
N GLN A 254 -21.60 8.65 6.95
CA GLN A 254 -23.01 8.89 6.65
C GLN A 254 -23.67 9.70 7.79
N PRO A 255 -24.85 10.32 7.55
CA PRO A 255 -25.58 11.04 8.59
C PRO A 255 -25.77 10.20 9.86
N GLY A 256 -25.35 10.76 11.00
CA GLY A 256 -25.41 10.07 12.30
C GLY A 256 -24.16 9.27 12.67
N GLU A 257 -23.23 9.06 11.74
CA GLU A 257 -21.96 8.40 12.03
C GLU A 257 -20.91 9.38 12.59
N PRO A 258 -19.91 8.88 13.35
CA PRO A 258 -18.82 9.70 13.84
C PRO A 258 -18.10 10.43 12.69
N ASN A 259 -17.72 11.70 12.94
CA ASN A 259 -16.99 12.56 12.00
C ASN A 259 -17.75 13.02 10.74
N PHE A 260 -19.05 12.74 10.60
CA PHE A 260 -19.87 13.20 9.49
C PHE A 260 -19.74 14.72 9.23
N GLY A 261 -19.72 15.55 10.27
CA GLY A 261 -19.60 17.00 10.17
C GLY A 261 -18.30 17.54 9.56
N THR A 262 -17.35 16.67 9.16
CA THR A 262 -16.12 17.09 8.48
C THR A 262 -16.28 17.26 6.96
N TRP A 263 -17.47 16.93 6.44
CA TRP A 263 -17.92 17.16 5.07
C TRP A 263 -19.01 18.23 5.08
N GLU A 264 -18.70 19.42 4.59
CA GLU A 264 -19.65 20.51 4.62
C GLU A 264 -20.76 20.34 3.55
N GLY A 265 -21.99 20.72 3.94
CA GLY A 265 -23.16 20.66 3.08
C GLY A 265 -23.49 19.23 2.63
N ASP A 266 -23.71 19.10 1.31
CA ASP A 266 -24.03 17.82 0.65
C ASP A 266 -22.83 17.20 -0.11
N SER A 267 -21.63 17.69 0.14
CA SER A 267 -20.39 17.26 -0.54
C SER A 267 -20.13 15.75 -0.41
N TRP A 268 -20.49 15.15 0.72
CA TRP A 268 -20.40 13.71 0.98
C TRP A 268 -21.20 12.86 -0.02
N GLN A 269 -22.30 13.38 -0.57
CA GLN A 269 -23.13 12.71 -1.58
C GLN A 269 -22.56 12.84 -3.00
N LYS A 270 -21.71 13.84 -3.22
CA LYS A 270 -21.20 14.22 -4.55
C LYS A 270 -19.83 13.65 -4.85
N ARG A 271 -19.20 13.04 -3.87
CA ARG A 271 -17.82 12.52 -3.96
C ARG A 271 -17.75 11.02 -3.77
N SER A 272 -16.65 10.46 -4.19
CA SER A 272 -16.19 9.11 -3.92
C SER A 272 -14.68 9.11 -3.71
N GLY A 273 -13.95 8.09 -4.07
CA GLY A 273 -12.60 7.90 -3.58
C GLY A 273 -12.64 7.47 -2.13
N VAL A 274 -11.79 8.05 -1.29
CA VAL A 274 -11.70 7.74 0.14
C VAL A 274 -11.65 6.23 0.33
N ASN A 275 -10.86 5.55 -0.51
CA ASN A 275 -10.82 4.11 -0.61
C ASN A 275 -9.48 3.55 -0.14
N VAL A 276 -9.48 2.31 0.31
CA VAL A 276 -8.25 1.57 0.60
C VAL A 276 -7.82 0.82 -0.66
N TRP A 277 -6.94 1.42 -1.44
CA TRP A 277 -6.42 0.83 -2.68
C TRP A 277 -5.13 0.03 -2.48
N THR A 278 -4.50 0.18 -1.32
CA THR A 278 -3.33 -0.56 -0.89
C THR A 278 -3.73 -1.76 -0.02
N PHE A 279 -3.15 -1.93 1.14
CA PHE A 279 -3.31 -3.14 1.94
C PHE A 279 -3.97 -2.81 3.27
N VAL A 280 -4.99 -3.56 3.64
CA VAL A 280 -5.52 -3.58 5.01
C VAL A 280 -4.57 -4.39 5.88
N LEU A 281 -4.24 -3.88 7.08
CA LEU A 281 -3.43 -4.61 8.05
C LEU A 281 -4.33 -5.15 9.17
N VAL A 282 -3.91 -6.25 9.80
CA VAL A 282 -4.65 -6.82 10.93
C VAL A 282 -3.71 -7.16 12.09
N ASP A 283 -4.02 -6.63 13.26
CA ASP A 283 -3.50 -7.13 14.53
C ASP A 283 -4.39 -8.29 14.99
N GLU A 284 -4.06 -9.51 14.58
CA GLU A 284 -4.85 -10.69 14.88
C GLU A 284 -5.02 -10.92 16.38
N LYS A 285 -3.99 -10.61 17.17
CA LYS A 285 -3.99 -10.78 18.62
C LYS A 285 -5.00 -9.86 19.29
N ARG A 286 -5.16 -8.64 18.77
CA ARG A 286 -6.08 -7.64 19.32
C ARG A 286 -7.42 -7.59 18.61
N GLY A 287 -7.54 -8.23 17.44
CA GLY A 287 -8.74 -8.18 16.61
C GLY A 287 -9.02 -6.81 16.02
N ILE A 288 -7.97 -6.06 15.67
CA ILE A 288 -8.07 -4.71 15.10
C ILE A 288 -7.59 -4.76 13.65
N ALA A 289 -8.40 -4.25 12.74
CA ALA A 289 -8.00 -3.97 11.37
C ALA A 289 -7.66 -2.48 11.22
N TYR A 290 -6.60 -2.18 10.45
CA TYR A 290 -6.15 -0.82 10.17
C TYR A 290 -6.28 -0.56 8.67
N LEU A 291 -6.99 0.52 8.35
CA LEU A 291 -7.43 0.89 7.02
C LEU A 291 -6.65 2.13 6.58
N PRO A 292 -5.61 2.01 5.73
CA PRO A 292 -4.93 3.18 5.17
C PRO A 292 -5.76 3.77 4.03
N VAL A 293 -6.53 4.79 4.35
CA VAL A 293 -7.52 5.40 3.46
C VAL A 293 -6.88 6.48 2.61
N GLY A 294 -7.14 6.46 1.31
CA GLY A 294 -6.66 7.44 0.33
C GLY A 294 -7.52 8.70 0.25
N ALA A 295 -7.18 9.54 -0.72
CA ALA A 295 -7.79 10.85 -0.93
C ALA A 295 -9.24 10.79 -1.45
N PRO A 296 -10.05 11.86 -1.22
CA PRO A 296 -11.31 12.04 -1.91
C PRO A 296 -11.10 12.34 -3.40
N THR A 297 -11.98 11.87 -4.28
CA THR A 297 -12.02 12.26 -5.70
C THR A 297 -12.56 13.69 -5.87
N PHE A 298 -12.18 14.50 -6.79
CA PHE A 298 -10.90 14.52 -7.49
C PHE A 298 -9.82 15.03 -6.51
N ASP A 299 -8.69 14.36 -6.47
CA ASP A 299 -7.67 14.53 -5.46
C ASP A 299 -6.74 15.73 -5.66
N ARG A 300 -7.01 16.56 -6.69
CA ARG A 300 -6.26 17.77 -7.00
C ARG A 300 -7.07 19.07 -6.82
N TRP A 301 -8.35 18.97 -6.51
CA TRP A 301 -9.24 20.10 -6.27
C TRP A 301 -10.35 19.72 -5.31
N GLY A 302 -10.60 20.60 -4.33
CA GLY A 302 -11.56 20.38 -3.25
C GLY A 302 -12.57 21.51 -3.06
N GLY A 303 -12.66 22.47 -3.97
CA GLY A 303 -13.49 23.67 -3.78
C GLY A 303 -14.98 23.43 -3.56
N ASP A 304 -15.51 22.25 -3.87
CA ASP A 304 -16.89 21.85 -3.60
C ASP A 304 -17.04 20.81 -2.46
N ARG A 305 -15.94 20.47 -1.76
CA ARG A 305 -15.92 19.53 -0.62
C ARG A 305 -15.23 20.12 0.60
N LYS A 306 -15.63 21.30 1.02
CA LYS A 306 -15.03 22.01 2.15
C LYS A 306 -14.99 21.16 3.41
N GLY A 307 -14.07 21.47 4.33
CA GLY A 307 -13.83 20.75 5.58
C GLY A 307 -12.65 19.80 5.50
N LYS A 308 -12.38 19.06 6.57
CA LYS A 308 -11.25 18.13 6.66
C LYS A 308 -11.41 16.85 5.82
N ASN A 309 -12.64 16.52 5.43
CA ASN A 309 -13.01 15.36 4.60
C ASN A 309 -12.58 14.00 5.19
N LEU A 310 -12.86 13.75 6.47
CA LEU A 310 -12.60 12.45 7.08
C LEU A 310 -13.49 11.36 6.39
N TYR A 311 -12.98 10.14 6.18
CA TYR A 311 -11.67 9.63 6.61
C TYR A 311 -10.60 9.69 5.52
N GLY A 312 -10.71 10.59 4.54
CA GLY A 312 -9.64 10.79 3.56
C GLY A 312 -8.29 10.99 4.22
N ASN A 313 -7.23 10.40 3.64
CA ASN A 313 -5.83 10.50 4.06
C ASN A 313 -5.59 10.13 5.52
N SER A 314 -6.34 9.14 6.01
CA SER A 314 -6.29 8.69 7.39
C SER A 314 -5.94 7.22 7.52
N ILE A 315 -5.26 6.87 8.60
CA ILE A 315 -5.34 5.50 9.10
C ILE A 315 -6.58 5.41 10.01
N VAL A 316 -7.43 4.43 9.74
CA VAL A 316 -8.62 4.16 10.56
C VAL A 316 -8.50 2.80 11.19
N ALA A 317 -8.69 2.69 12.49
CA ALA A 317 -8.76 1.42 13.20
C ALA A 317 -10.22 1.03 13.42
N VAL A 318 -10.53 -0.24 13.11
CA VAL A 318 -11.84 -0.83 13.33
C VAL A 318 -11.71 -2.20 14.00
N GLU A 319 -12.74 -2.63 14.71
CA GLU A 319 -12.84 -4.03 15.16
C GLU A 319 -12.89 -4.94 13.92
N ALA A 320 -11.91 -5.82 13.75
CA ALA A 320 -11.81 -6.64 12.54
C ALA A 320 -13.02 -7.56 12.32
N ALA A 321 -13.67 -7.99 13.40
CA ALA A 321 -14.86 -8.89 13.33
C ALA A 321 -16.13 -8.18 12.91
N THR A 322 -16.28 -6.88 13.16
CA THR A 322 -17.57 -6.16 13.06
C THR A 322 -17.51 -4.90 12.20
N GLY A 323 -16.32 -4.42 11.86
CA GLY A 323 -16.13 -3.13 11.19
C GLY A 323 -16.38 -1.91 12.07
N LYS A 324 -16.63 -2.11 13.39
CA LYS A 324 -16.92 -1.00 14.32
C LYS A 324 -15.71 -0.09 14.46
N TYR A 325 -15.94 1.23 14.25
CA TYR A 325 -14.94 2.28 14.42
C TYR A 325 -14.35 2.30 15.84
N LEU A 326 -13.00 2.44 15.92
CA LEU A 326 -12.26 2.57 17.17
C LEU A 326 -11.59 3.95 17.28
N TRP A 327 -10.74 4.31 16.33
CA TRP A 327 -10.03 5.57 16.27
C TRP A 327 -9.52 5.84 14.83
N HIS A 328 -9.10 7.07 14.57
CA HIS A 328 -8.39 7.43 13.35
C HIS A 328 -7.27 8.43 13.63
N PHE A 329 -6.34 8.55 12.69
CA PHE A 329 -5.35 9.61 12.63
C PHE A 329 -5.25 10.09 11.18
N GLN A 330 -5.54 11.38 10.94
CA GLN A 330 -5.46 11.97 9.61
C GLN A 330 -4.07 12.56 9.37
N THR A 331 -3.43 12.21 8.26
CA THR A 331 -2.07 12.69 7.90
C THR A 331 -2.08 13.90 6.99
N VAL A 332 -3.19 14.19 6.33
CA VAL A 332 -3.40 15.38 5.48
C VAL A 332 -4.84 15.83 5.59
N HIS A 333 -5.05 17.09 5.96
CA HIS A 333 -6.36 17.73 5.99
C HIS A 333 -6.71 18.27 4.61
N HIS A 334 -7.95 18.06 4.15
CA HIS A 334 -8.45 18.60 2.89
C HIS A 334 -7.47 18.39 1.74
N ASP A 335 -7.13 17.15 1.46
CA ASP A 335 -6.10 16.82 0.47
C ASP A 335 -6.48 17.29 -0.94
N ILE A 336 -5.61 18.10 -1.53
CA ILE A 336 -5.68 18.61 -2.90
C ILE A 336 -4.36 18.33 -3.66
N TRP A 337 -3.60 17.30 -3.24
CA TRP A 337 -2.27 16.96 -3.76
C TRP A 337 -2.10 15.47 -4.09
N ASP A 338 -3.13 14.62 -3.85
CA ASP A 338 -3.02 13.15 -3.93
C ASP A 338 -1.98 12.60 -2.94
N VAL A 339 -2.02 13.07 -1.71
CA VAL A 339 -1.12 12.60 -0.66
C VAL A 339 -1.73 11.43 0.10
N ASP A 340 -1.99 10.34 -0.58
CA ASP A 340 -2.49 9.11 0.00
C ASP A 340 -1.63 8.53 1.12
N LEU A 341 -2.17 7.53 1.83
CA LEU A 341 -1.45 6.63 2.72
C LEU A 341 -1.12 5.31 2.00
N PRO A 342 -0.06 5.23 1.21
CA PRO A 342 0.24 4.01 0.44
C PRO A 342 0.85 2.91 1.29
N SER A 343 1.38 3.19 2.48
CA SER A 343 2.10 2.23 3.29
C SER A 343 1.81 2.36 4.78
N ALA A 344 1.52 1.23 5.40
CA ALA A 344 1.45 1.07 6.84
C ALA A 344 2.08 -0.26 7.25
N THR A 345 2.63 -0.35 8.46
CA THR A 345 3.29 -1.56 8.98
C THR A 345 3.09 -1.64 10.48
N LEU A 346 2.66 -2.78 11.01
CA LEU A 346 2.64 -3.00 12.45
C LEU A 346 4.05 -3.28 12.95
N ILE A 347 4.48 -2.52 13.94
CA ILE A 347 5.81 -2.55 14.51
C ILE A 347 5.76 -2.63 16.04
N GLU A 348 6.90 -2.87 16.65
CA GLU A 348 7.10 -2.77 18.09
C GLU A 348 8.15 -1.71 18.39
N VAL A 349 7.84 -0.73 19.24
CA VAL A 349 8.75 0.35 19.66
C VAL A 349 9.21 0.11 21.10
N ARG A 350 10.52 0.03 21.32
CA ARG A 350 11.12 -0.12 22.63
C ARG A 350 11.46 1.25 23.20
N ARG A 351 10.71 1.70 24.20
CA ARG A 351 10.88 3.02 24.79
C ARG A 351 10.60 3.01 26.30
N GLY A 352 11.47 3.63 27.10
CA GLY A 352 11.32 3.71 28.56
C GLY A 352 11.22 2.32 29.24
N GLY A 353 11.99 1.34 28.76
CA GLY A 353 11.99 -0.04 29.29
C GLY A 353 10.74 -0.86 28.95
N ARG A 354 9.85 -0.35 28.07
CA ARG A 354 8.63 -1.03 27.63
C ARG A 354 8.64 -1.25 26.12
N THR A 355 7.98 -2.32 25.68
CA THR A 355 7.65 -2.56 24.28
C THR A 355 6.22 -2.07 24.02
N ILE A 356 6.09 -1.09 23.14
CA ILE A 356 4.83 -0.46 22.78
C ILE A 356 4.38 -1.01 21.43
N PRO A 357 3.18 -1.60 21.33
CA PRO A 357 2.63 -1.99 20.04
C PRO A 357 2.34 -0.71 19.24
N ALA A 358 2.99 -0.58 18.08
CA ALA A 358 2.92 0.62 17.27
C ALA A 358 2.57 0.32 15.81
N ILE A 359 2.20 1.35 15.09
CA ILE A 359 2.03 1.34 13.64
C ILE A 359 2.88 2.46 13.03
N ALA A 360 3.70 2.11 12.04
CA ALA A 360 4.42 3.05 11.21
C ALA A 360 3.59 3.37 9.98
N LEU A 361 3.29 4.63 9.77
CA LEU A 361 2.51 5.16 8.64
C LEU A 361 3.41 6.00 7.76
N MET A 362 3.25 5.86 6.45
CA MET A 362 3.93 6.70 5.48
C MET A 362 2.90 7.24 4.49
N ASN A 363 2.84 8.56 4.31
CA ASN A 363 2.11 9.18 3.22
C ASN A 363 3.01 9.45 2.01
N LYS A 364 2.44 9.83 0.87
CA LYS A 364 3.21 10.09 -0.37
C LYS A 364 4.27 11.19 -0.24
N THR A 365 4.19 12.08 0.75
CA THR A 365 5.28 13.05 1.01
C THR A 365 6.49 12.43 1.72
N ALA A 366 6.47 11.11 1.97
CA ALA A 366 7.48 10.40 2.75
C ALA A 366 7.63 10.93 4.19
N MET A 367 6.58 11.51 4.75
CA MET A 367 6.47 11.80 6.18
C MET A 367 6.08 10.53 6.91
N MET A 368 6.87 10.17 7.93
CA MET A 368 6.66 8.97 8.73
C MET A 368 6.02 9.32 10.06
N PHE A 369 4.84 8.77 10.32
CA PHE A 369 4.16 8.89 11.61
C PHE A 369 4.23 7.54 12.33
N ILE A 370 4.60 7.56 13.60
CA ILE A 370 4.67 6.34 14.44
C ILE A 370 3.66 6.51 15.57
N LEU A 371 2.61 5.69 15.56
CA LEU A 371 1.50 5.79 16.52
C LEU A 371 1.45 4.53 17.39
N ASP A 372 1.01 4.70 18.65
CA ASP A 372 0.49 3.58 19.44
C ASP A 372 -0.72 2.99 18.69
N ARG A 373 -0.64 1.74 18.26
CA ARG A 373 -1.68 1.14 17.42
C ARG A 373 -2.96 0.76 18.16
N VAL A 374 -2.96 0.82 19.51
CA VAL A 374 -4.15 0.58 20.32
C VAL A 374 -4.98 1.85 20.45
N THR A 375 -4.31 2.99 20.60
CA THR A 375 -4.96 4.28 20.95
C THR A 375 -4.98 5.29 19.80
N GLY A 376 -4.19 5.08 18.74
CA GLY A 376 -3.99 6.03 17.64
C GLY A 376 -3.15 7.26 18.01
N LYS A 377 -2.60 7.32 19.21
CA LYS A 377 -1.81 8.48 19.66
C LYS A 377 -0.38 8.42 19.11
N PRO A 378 0.15 9.54 18.56
CA PRO A 378 1.53 9.63 18.15
C PRO A 378 2.51 9.32 19.31
N LEU A 379 3.53 8.51 19.02
CA LEU A 379 4.61 8.22 19.96
C LEU A 379 5.71 9.29 19.93
N TYR A 380 5.79 10.05 18.86
CA TYR A 380 6.68 11.19 18.68
C TYR A 380 5.86 12.44 18.38
N ASP A 381 6.47 13.61 18.60
CA ASP A 381 5.81 14.91 18.43
C ASP A 381 5.35 15.10 16.97
N VAL A 382 4.07 15.40 16.79
CA VAL A 382 3.44 15.81 15.54
C VAL A 382 2.82 17.17 15.74
N ARG A 383 3.17 18.13 14.90
CA ARG A 383 2.72 19.52 15.01
C ARG A 383 1.81 19.91 13.87
N GLU A 384 0.76 20.65 14.18
CA GLU A 384 -0.01 21.41 13.19
C GLU A 384 0.83 22.60 12.71
N VAL A 385 1.33 22.52 11.48
CA VAL A 385 2.22 23.54 10.91
C VAL A 385 1.45 24.35 9.87
N PRO A 386 1.50 25.70 9.91
CA PRO A 386 0.93 26.54 8.86
C PRO A 386 1.53 26.21 7.48
N VAL A 387 0.66 26.10 6.46
CA VAL A 387 1.04 25.82 5.07
C VAL A 387 0.50 26.91 4.15
N PRO A 388 1.02 27.06 2.92
CA PRO A 388 0.48 28.00 1.94
C PRO A 388 -0.99 27.73 1.64
N THR A 389 -1.79 28.80 1.59
CA THR A 389 -3.22 28.75 1.25
C THR A 389 -3.56 29.56 -0.01
N GLU A 390 -2.60 30.31 -0.55
CA GLU A 390 -2.81 31.12 -1.73
C GLU A 390 -2.93 30.26 -2.99
N THR A 391 -4.04 30.43 -3.71
CA THR A 391 -4.32 29.80 -4.99
C THR A 391 -5.13 30.74 -5.86
N ASP A 392 -5.00 30.63 -7.19
CA ASP A 392 -5.80 31.33 -8.19
C ASP A 392 -6.97 30.46 -8.71
N VAL A 393 -7.17 29.28 -8.11
CA VAL A 393 -8.23 28.33 -8.52
C VAL A 393 -9.55 28.72 -7.85
N PRO A 394 -10.56 29.16 -8.62
CA PRO A 394 -11.83 29.59 -8.05
C PRO A 394 -12.52 28.51 -7.21
N GLY A 395 -12.98 28.92 -6.02
CA GLY A 395 -13.71 28.06 -5.08
C GLY A 395 -12.85 27.23 -4.16
N GLU A 396 -11.54 27.06 -4.47
CA GLU A 396 -10.63 26.30 -3.60
C GLU A 396 -10.39 27.03 -2.28
N GLN A 397 -10.39 26.27 -1.18
CA GLN A 397 -10.09 26.75 0.17
C GLN A 397 -9.15 25.76 0.88
N PRO A 398 -7.83 25.85 0.61
CA PRO A 398 -6.86 24.98 1.22
C PRO A 398 -6.92 25.03 2.74
N TRP A 399 -6.76 23.88 3.42
CA TRP A 399 -6.71 23.85 4.87
C TRP A 399 -5.46 24.55 5.38
N PRO A 400 -5.54 25.46 6.38
CA PRO A 400 -4.44 26.39 6.70
C PRO A 400 -3.26 25.73 7.43
N THR A 401 -3.44 24.54 7.99
CA THR A 401 -2.39 23.80 8.71
C THR A 401 -2.37 22.35 8.27
N GLN A 402 -1.21 21.70 8.42
CA GLN A 402 -1.08 20.27 8.15
C GLN A 402 -0.29 19.61 9.29
N PRO A 403 -0.64 18.36 9.67
CA PRO A 403 0.11 17.61 10.66
C PRO A 403 1.48 17.21 10.10
N MET A 404 2.55 17.63 10.74
CA MET A 404 3.92 17.30 10.36
C MET A 404 4.66 16.60 11.50
N PRO A 405 5.25 15.42 11.28
CA PRO A 405 6.07 14.76 12.27
C PRO A 405 7.37 15.53 12.47
N VAL A 406 7.76 15.74 13.73
CA VAL A 406 9.05 16.34 14.08
C VAL A 406 10.13 15.26 14.07
N THR A 407 9.76 14.06 14.47
CA THR A 407 10.63 12.88 14.56
C THR A 407 9.84 11.64 14.13
N PRO A 408 10.29 10.88 13.14
CA PRO A 408 11.40 11.16 12.22
C PRO A 408 11.16 12.41 11.36
N PRO A 409 12.24 13.09 10.87
CA PRO A 409 12.07 14.14 9.88
C PRO A 409 11.60 13.54 8.54
N PRO A 410 11.06 14.36 7.60
CA PRO A 410 10.67 13.88 6.27
C PRO A 410 11.81 13.10 5.60
N LEU A 411 11.48 11.93 5.03
CA LEU A 411 12.48 11.06 4.41
C LEU A 411 12.80 11.48 2.98
N ALA A 412 11.92 12.21 2.31
CA ALA A 412 12.14 12.83 1.00
C ALA A 412 12.18 14.35 1.11
N ARG A 413 12.63 15.02 0.05
CA ARG A 413 12.44 16.47 -0.11
C ARG A 413 10.96 16.78 -0.29
N THR A 414 10.51 17.91 0.26
CA THR A 414 9.09 18.33 0.25
C THR A 414 8.86 19.70 -0.38
N SER A 415 9.90 20.30 -0.96
CA SER A 415 9.86 21.61 -1.61
C SER A 415 10.76 21.64 -2.83
N TYR A 416 10.56 22.61 -3.72
CA TYR A 416 11.38 22.85 -4.90
C TYR A 416 11.75 24.33 -4.99
N ALA A 417 13.03 24.61 -5.18
CA ALA A 417 13.57 25.93 -5.50
C ALA A 417 14.22 25.92 -6.89
N ALA A 418 14.40 27.07 -7.51
CA ALA A 418 15.08 27.16 -8.81
C ALA A 418 16.53 26.61 -8.77
N SER A 419 17.19 26.71 -7.61
CA SER A 419 18.50 26.13 -7.35
C SER A 419 18.53 24.59 -7.32
N ASP A 420 17.36 23.94 -7.26
CA ASP A 420 17.23 22.48 -7.29
C ASP A 420 17.21 21.90 -8.71
N LEU A 421 17.23 22.78 -9.73
CA LEU A 421 17.38 22.33 -11.12
C LEU A 421 18.69 21.56 -11.28
N VAL A 422 18.65 20.48 -12.05
CA VAL A 422 19.75 19.53 -12.20
C VAL A 422 21.06 20.22 -12.58
N ASP A 423 22.14 19.86 -11.89
CA ASP A 423 23.50 20.13 -12.30
C ASP A 423 23.98 18.91 -13.09
N GLY A 424 24.22 19.03 -14.37
CA GLY A 424 24.60 17.90 -15.18
C GLY A 424 25.16 18.31 -16.52
N PRO A 425 25.25 17.39 -17.49
CA PRO A 425 25.71 17.73 -18.83
C PRO A 425 24.95 18.94 -19.39
N PRO A 426 25.62 19.92 -20.02
CA PRO A 426 24.96 21.14 -20.48
C PRO A 426 23.73 20.91 -21.36
N ALA A 427 23.77 19.87 -22.21
CA ALA A 427 22.66 19.50 -23.07
C ALA A 427 21.42 19.05 -22.28
N HIS A 428 21.59 18.26 -21.23
CA HIS A 428 20.48 17.83 -20.37
C HIS A 428 19.93 19.01 -19.57
N ARG A 429 20.80 19.84 -19.00
CA ARG A 429 20.40 21.02 -18.25
C ARG A 429 19.59 21.99 -19.13
N ALA A 430 20.03 22.26 -20.36
CA ALA A 430 19.32 23.15 -21.29
C ALA A 430 17.89 22.65 -21.62
N LYS A 431 17.70 21.32 -21.76
CA LYS A 431 16.37 20.72 -21.94
C LYS A 431 15.49 20.91 -20.71
N CYS A 432 16.05 20.77 -19.53
CA CYS A 432 15.35 21.00 -18.27
C CYS A 432 14.98 22.47 -18.07
N GLU A 433 15.87 23.41 -18.42
CA GLU A 433 15.60 24.85 -18.41
C GLU A 433 14.47 25.21 -19.40
N LYS A 434 14.48 24.59 -20.59
CA LYS A 434 13.39 24.74 -21.54
C LYS A 434 12.07 24.21 -20.99
N LEU A 435 12.06 23.03 -20.34
CA LEU A 435 10.87 22.47 -19.71
C LEU A 435 10.30 23.40 -18.63
N VAL A 436 11.18 23.98 -17.79
CA VAL A 436 10.79 24.98 -16.78
C VAL A 436 10.12 26.18 -17.42
N ALA A 437 10.71 26.71 -18.50
CA ALA A 437 10.16 27.87 -19.22
C ALA A 437 8.83 27.55 -19.91
N ASP A 438 8.74 26.44 -20.65
CA ASP A 438 7.54 26.02 -21.39
C ASP A 438 6.33 25.80 -20.46
N LEU A 439 6.55 25.32 -19.25
CA LEU A 439 5.51 25.03 -18.26
C LEU A 439 5.29 26.16 -17.26
N SER A 440 6.12 27.22 -17.31
CA SER A 440 6.15 28.26 -16.27
C SER A 440 6.24 27.66 -14.87
N VAL A 441 7.20 26.75 -14.68
CA VAL A 441 7.37 26.01 -13.41
C VAL A 441 7.78 26.95 -12.30
N ALA A 442 6.92 27.08 -11.29
CA ALA A 442 7.18 27.89 -10.11
C ALA A 442 7.85 27.08 -8.98
N PRO A 443 8.67 27.72 -8.14
CA PRO A 443 9.10 27.14 -6.87
C PRO A 443 7.90 26.74 -6.01
N SER A 444 8.06 25.69 -5.18
CA SER A 444 7.00 25.21 -4.30
C SER A 444 7.50 24.99 -2.87
N LYS A 445 6.64 25.29 -1.92
CA LYS A 445 6.79 24.88 -0.52
C LYS A 445 6.04 23.57 -0.29
N THR A 446 6.30 22.94 0.84
CA THR A 446 5.52 21.79 1.31
C THR A 446 4.03 22.14 1.36
N PHE A 447 3.19 21.30 0.75
CA PHE A 447 1.74 21.54 0.61
C PHE A 447 1.38 22.86 -0.10
N GLN A 448 2.17 23.26 -1.11
CA GLN A 448 1.80 24.39 -1.97
C GLN A 448 0.54 24.03 -2.78
N PRO A 449 -0.57 24.82 -2.71
CA PRO A 449 -1.75 24.57 -3.53
C PRO A 449 -1.43 24.65 -5.03
N LEU A 450 -2.12 23.84 -5.83
CA LEU A 450 -2.02 23.91 -7.28
C LEU A 450 -2.63 25.20 -7.81
N ARG A 451 -2.19 25.61 -8.99
CA ARG A 451 -2.58 26.87 -9.65
C ARG A 451 -3.16 26.60 -11.03
N ALA A 452 -3.91 27.56 -11.55
CA ALA A 452 -4.44 27.55 -12.91
C ALA A 452 -3.54 28.33 -13.90
N ASP A 453 -2.80 29.33 -13.44
CA ASP A 453 -1.94 30.20 -14.27
C ASP A 453 -0.54 29.62 -14.52
N SER A 454 -0.02 28.80 -13.63
CA SER A 454 1.35 28.28 -13.67
C SER A 454 1.46 26.86 -13.11
N ALA A 455 2.47 26.11 -13.54
CA ALA A 455 2.74 24.79 -12.97
C ALA A 455 3.46 24.91 -11.63
N VAL A 456 2.89 24.31 -10.60
CA VAL A 456 3.55 24.10 -9.31
C VAL A 456 4.37 22.83 -9.39
N ASN A 457 5.68 22.89 -9.14
CA ASN A 457 6.51 21.70 -9.10
C ASN A 457 6.37 21.00 -7.75
N PHE A 458 5.31 20.20 -7.62
CA PHE A 458 5.02 19.48 -6.38
C PHE A 458 6.10 18.45 -6.05
N PHE A 459 6.58 18.46 -4.79
CA PHE A 459 7.67 17.60 -4.37
C PHE A 459 7.36 16.91 -3.04
N PRO A 460 7.54 15.57 -2.92
CA PRO A 460 7.72 14.61 -4.00
C PRO A 460 6.44 14.52 -4.84
N GLY A 461 6.59 14.25 -6.13
CA GLY A 461 5.47 14.31 -7.09
C GLY A 461 4.45 13.17 -6.96
N SER A 462 3.64 12.99 -8.01
CA SER A 462 2.51 12.03 -8.02
C SER A 462 2.88 10.57 -7.74
N LEU A 463 4.12 10.15 -8.05
CA LEU A 463 4.61 8.82 -7.64
C LEU A 463 4.71 8.70 -6.12
N GLY A 464 4.96 9.84 -5.45
CA GLY A 464 5.26 9.86 -4.03
C GLY A 464 6.74 9.64 -3.72
N GLY A 465 7.16 10.15 -2.56
CA GLY A 465 8.46 9.82 -1.95
C GLY A 465 8.49 8.36 -1.49
N VAL A 466 7.32 7.81 -1.17
CA VAL A 466 7.09 6.37 -0.93
C VAL A 466 5.79 5.95 -1.61
N ASP A 467 5.66 4.68 -1.94
CA ASP A 467 4.48 4.14 -2.59
C ASP A 467 4.11 2.74 -2.01
N TRP A 468 3.21 2.00 -2.70
CA TRP A 468 2.62 0.74 -2.26
C TRP A 468 3.64 -0.31 -1.78
N GLY A 469 4.85 -0.26 -2.29
CA GLY A 469 5.93 -1.17 -1.87
C GLY A 469 6.19 -1.10 -0.38
N GLY A 470 6.05 0.07 0.24
CA GLY A 470 6.25 0.28 1.67
C GLY A 470 7.61 -0.13 2.18
N GLY A 471 7.76 -0.23 3.50
CA GLY A 471 9.02 -0.61 4.15
C GLY A 471 8.95 -1.96 4.86
N ALA A 472 10.09 -2.40 5.38
CA ALA A 472 10.26 -3.61 6.16
C ALA A 472 10.77 -3.28 7.57
N PHE A 473 10.22 -3.92 8.58
CA PHE A 473 10.63 -3.74 9.97
C PHE A 473 11.46 -4.93 10.46
N ASP A 474 12.66 -4.66 10.94
CA ASP A 474 13.48 -5.66 11.63
C ASP A 474 13.31 -5.52 13.15
N PRO A 475 12.61 -6.47 13.81
CA PRO A 475 12.36 -6.40 15.25
C PRO A 475 13.63 -6.60 16.11
N HIS A 476 14.69 -7.17 15.55
CA HIS A 476 15.94 -7.38 16.29
C HIS A 476 16.75 -6.09 16.44
N THR A 477 16.75 -5.24 15.40
CA THR A 477 17.50 -3.98 15.40
C THR A 477 16.64 -2.78 15.73
N GLY A 478 15.30 -2.87 15.60
CA GLY A 478 14.40 -1.72 15.67
C GLY A 478 14.48 -0.82 14.43
N LEU A 479 15.01 -1.33 13.32
CA LEU A 479 15.14 -0.57 12.08
C LEU A 479 13.94 -0.81 11.16
N TYR A 480 13.39 0.27 10.66
CA TYR A 480 12.42 0.29 9.56
C TYR A 480 13.13 0.74 8.29
N VAL A 481 13.24 -0.16 7.31
CA VAL A 481 13.97 0.11 6.07
C VAL A 481 12.97 0.34 4.95
N ILE A 482 13.15 1.42 4.18
CA ILE A 482 12.24 1.82 3.10
C ILE A 482 13.01 2.50 1.96
N ASN A 483 12.58 2.26 0.72
CA ASN A 483 13.05 3.01 -0.43
C ASN A 483 12.26 4.31 -0.59
N VAL A 484 12.99 5.37 -0.95
CA VAL A 484 12.48 6.73 -1.04
C VAL A 484 12.82 7.32 -2.40
N ASN A 485 11.86 8.00 -3.03
CA ASN A 485 12.02 8.71 -4.28
C ASN A 485 12.04 10.22 -4.05
N ASN A 486 12.97 10.89 -4.69
CA ASN A 486 13.03 12.34 -4.81
C ASN A 486 12.75 12.74 -6.27
N LEU A 487 11.50 12.64 -6.70
CA LEU A 487 11.04 12.98 -8.05
C LEU A 487 9.89 13.98 -7.97
N ALA A 488 10.08 15.16 -8.54
CA ALA A 488 9.05 16.19 -8.60
C ALA A 488 8.02 15.92 -9.72
N SER A 489 6.87 16.57 -9.62
CA SER A 489 5.84 16.61 -10.66
C SER A 489 5.36 18.04 -10.87
N PRO A 490 5.62 18.67 -12.01
CA PRO A 490 4.97 19.91 -12.39
C PRO A 490 3.47 19.65 -12.61
N GLN A 491 2.63 20.32 -11.85
CA GLN A 491 1.18 20.15 -11.87
C GLN A 491 0.48 21.48 -12.04
N GLN A 492 -0.51 21.52 -12.93
CA GLN A 492 -1.33 22.71 -13.19
C GLN A 492 -2.79 22.28 -13.40
N LEU A 493 -3.71 23.02 -12.81
CA LEU A 493 -5.15 22.81 -13.01
C LEU A 493 -5.66 23.58 -14.24
N ALA A 494 -6.70 23.05 -14.87
CA ALA A 494 -7.41 23.72 -15.95
C ALA A 494 -8.90 23.40 -15.90
N ARG A 495 -9.73 24.35 -16.35
CA ARG A 495 -11.14 24.09 -16.62
C ARG A 495 -11.27 23.12 -17.78
N GLN A 496 -12.05 22.09 -17.59
CA GLN A 496 -12.41 21.13 -18.61
C GLN A 496 -13.60 21.63 -19.44
N PRO A 497 -13.85 21.09 -20.64
CA PRO A 497 -14.99 21.52 -21.49
C PRO A 497 -16.36 21.38 -20.81
N ASP A 498 -16.52 20.45 -19.88
CA ASP A 498 -17.75 20.24 -19.10
C ASP A 498 -17.87 21.19 -17.89
N GLY A 499 -16.93 22.12 -17.74
CA GLY A 499 -16.90 23.09 -16.64
C GLY A 499 -16.33 22.55 -15.32
N THR A 500 -15.88 21.30 -15.26
CA THR A 500 -15.18 20.76 -14.08
C THR A 500 -13.71 21.21 -14.02
N TRP A 501 -13.06 21.03 -12.89
CA TRP A 501 -11.63 21.19 -12.78
C TRP A 501 -10.93 19.85 -13.04
N GLY A 502 -9.82 19.87 -13.77
CA GLY A 502 -8.99 18.72 -14.07
C GLY A 502 -7.53 19.12 -14.22
N MET A 503 -6.65 18.15 -14.42
CA MET A 503 -5.26 18.42 -14.74
C MET A 503 -5.14 19.01 -16.14
N LYS A 504 -4.34 20.06 -16.28
CA LYS A 504 -3.89 20.52 -17.60
C LYS A 504 -3.04 19.41 -18.23
N ALA A 505 -3.29 19.09 -19.49
CA ALA A 505 -2.58 18.01 -20.17
C ALA A 505 -1.06 18.19 -20.07
N GLY A 506 -0.34 17.10 -19.76
CA GLY A 506 1.05 16.96 -20.13
C GLY A 506 2.03 16.34 -19.17
N TYR A 507 2.06 16.56 -17.86
CA TYR A 507 3.27 16.14 -17.12
C TYR A 507 2.98 15.44 -15.80
N ALA A 508 3.24 14.12 -15.80
CA ALA A 508 3.21 13.35 -14.57
C ALA A 508 4.49 13.54 -13.74
N TYR A 509 5.65 13.81 -14.38
CA TYR A 509 6.95 13.86 -13.71
C TYR A 509 7.87 14.93 -14.30
N PHE A 510 8.76 15.48 -13.46
CA PHE A 510 9.75 16.47 -13.84
C PHE A 510 10.98 15.80 -14.48
N LEU A 511 10.80 15.32 -15.71
CA LEU A 511 11.79 14.56 -16.48
C LEU A 511 12.05 15.23 -17.83
N ASP A 512 13.28 15.16 -18.31
CA ASP A 512 13.57 15.38 -19.72
C ASP A 512 12.82 14.32 -20.56
N PRO A 513 11.93 14.72 -21.46
CA PRO A 513 11.08 13.78 -22.20
C PRO A 513 11.86 12.89 -23.17
N GLU A 514 13.09 13.22 -23.53
CA GLU A 514 13.90 12.42 -24.43
C GLU A 514 14.74 11.38 -23.70
N SER A 515 15.46 11.78 -22.64
CA SER A 515 16.31 10.87 -21.87
C SER A 515 15.54 10.11 -20.78
N GLY A 516 14.44 10.69 -20.27
CA GLY A 516 13.74 10.18 -19.08
C GLY A 516 14.52 10.40 -17.79
N LEU A 517 15.55 11.25 -17.81
CA LEU A 517 16.30 11.60 -16.63
C LEU A 517 15.60 12.74 -15.87
N PRO A 518 15.64 12.74 -14.53
CA PRO A 518 15.06 13.81 -13.73
C PRO A 518 15.71 15.17 -13.96
N CYS A 519 14.89 16.21 -13.97
CA CYS A 519 15.33 17.59 -14.11
C CYS A 519 15.70 18.28 -12.78
N GLN A 520 15.58 17.59 -11.66
CA GLN A 520 16.05 18.07 -10.35
C GLN A 520 17.36 17.38 -9.94
N LYS A 521 18.11 18.04 -9.04
CA LYS A 521 19.33 17.48 -8.42
C LYS A 521 19.04 16.15 -7.71
N GLY A 522 19.99 15.24 -7.75
CA GLY A 522 19.96 13.98 -6.98
C GLY A 522 20.13 14.19 -5.45
N PRO A 523 20.08 13.11 -4.66
CA PRO A 523 19.79 11.75 -5.08
C PRO A 523 18.34 11.58 -5.49
N TRP A 524 18.07 10.78 -6.55
CA TRP A 524 16.71 10.53 -7.05
C TRP A 524 16.05 9.34 -6.39
N GLY A 525 16.84 8.34 -5.99
CA GLY A 525 16.40 7.17 -5.25
C GLY A 525 17.34 6.83 -4.12
N GLU A 526 16.78 6.53 -2.96
CA GLU A 526 17.52 6.18 -1.75
C GLU A 526 16.89 4.98 -1.05
N LEU A 527 17.70 4.22 -0.31
CA LEU A 527 17.26 3.29 0.72
C LEU A 527 17.57 3.91 2.08
N VAL A 528 16.55 4.03 2.93
CA VAL A 528 16.64 4.72 4.21
C VAL A 528 16.26 3.78 5.34
N ALA A 529 17.02 3.76 6.42
CA ALA A 529 16.65 3.07 7.65
C ALA A 529 16.35 4.07 8.77
N VAL A 530 15.20 3.91 9.39
CA VAL A 530 14.76 4.68 10.56
C VAL A 530 14.80 3.77 11.78
N ASN A 531 15.47 4.20 12.84
CA ASN A 531 15.36 3.54 14.13
C ASN A 531 14.05 3.96 14.80
N VAL A 532 13.09 3.03 14.89
CA VAL A 532 11.75 3.35 15.40
C VAL A 532 11.71 3.53 16.92
N ASP A 533 12.74 3.09 17.65
CA ASP A 533 12.81 3.23 19.11
C ASP A 533 13.14 4.66 19.55
N ASN A 534 13.79 5.44 18.68
CA ASN A 534 14.15 6.85 18.96
C ASN A 534 13.76 7.82 17.82
N GLY A 535 13.24 7.32 16.69
CA GLY A 535 12.79 8.11 15.56
C GLY A 535 13.91 8.75 14.72
N THR A 536 15.17 8.34 14.87
CA THR A 536 16.29 8.88 14.09
C THR A 536 16.52 8.11 12.80
N ILE A 537 17.02 8.79 11.78
CA ILE A 537 17.54 8.12 10.57
C ILE A 537 18.88 7.49 10.92
N ALA A 538 18.92 6.15 10.90
CA ALA A 538 20.13 5.38 11.20
C ALA A 538 21.15 5.46 10.05
N TRP A 539 20.68 5.34 8.82
CA TRP A 539 21.49 5.48 7.61
C TRP A 539 20.63 5.80 6.38
N ARG A 540 21.29 6.38 5.35
CA ARG A 540 20.79 6.57 3.99
C ARG A 540 21.81 6.03 3.00
N LYS A 541 21.34 5.39 1.93
CA LYS A 541 22.17 4.90 0.83
C LYS A 541 21.48 5.23 -0.48
N VAL A 542 22.25 5.70 -1.45
CA VAL A 542 21.77 5.83 -2.83
C VAL A 542 21.35 4.45 -3.33
N LEU A 543 20.18 4.37 -3.95
CA LEU A 543 19.59 3.12 -4.43
C LEU A 543 19.49 3.10 -5.95
N GLY A 544 20.08 2.08 -6.57
CA GLY A 544 20.12 1.88 -8.01
C GLY A 544 21.28 2.62 -8.69
N LYS A 545 21.52 2.28 -9.94
CA LYS A 545 22.59 2.84 -10.77
C LYS A 545 22.01 3.37 -12.09
N ASN A 546 22.43 4.57 -12.48
CA ASN A 546 22.10 5.08 -13.80
C ASN A 546 23.11 4.58 -14.84
N ASP A 547 22.62 4.41 -16.07
CA ASP A 547 23.47 4.07 -17.23
C ASP A 547 24.33 5.27 -17.68
N ASP A 548 23.83 6.50 -17.45
CA ASP A 548 24.59 7.72 -17.74
C ASP A 548 25.65 7.96 -16.65
N PRO A 549 26.94 7.95 -16.98
CA PRO A 549 28.02 8.15 -16.01
C PRO A 549 27.95 9.47 -15.25
N ALA A 550 27.39 10.53 -15.85
CA ALA A 550 27.22 11.83 -15.19
C ALA A 550 26.27 11.78 -14.00
N PHE A 551 25.42 10.74 -13.91
CA PHE A 551 24.42 10.54 -12.88
C PHE A 551 24.57 9.19 -12.17
N ALA A 552 25.73 8.54 -12.27
CA ALA A 552 25.96 7.20 -11.70
C ALA A 552 25.60 7.11 -10.21
N ASP A 553 25.87 8.19 -9.46
CA ASP A 553 25.64 8.27 -8.00
C ASP A 553 24.32 8.99 -7.62
N ALA A 554 23.45 9.27 -8.59
CA ALA A 554 22.18 9.94 -8.31
C ALA A 554 21.08 8.97 -7.83
N GLY A 555 21.31 7.66 -7.92
CA GLY A 555 20.28 6.67 -7.70
C GLY A 555 19.24 6.67 -8.82
N VAL A 556 18.26 5.79 -8.72
CA VAL A 556 17.17 5.69 -9.70
C VAL A 556 15.82 5.58 -9.01
N ILE A 557 14.77 6.01 -9.72
CA ILE A 557 13.38 5.88 -9.26
C ILE A 557 13.06 4.41 -9.01
N SER A 558 12.35 4.17 -7.92
CA SER A 558 12.00 2.83 -7.44
C SER A 558 10.51 2.72 -7.12
N ALA A 559 9.94 1.55 -7.38
CA ALA A 559 8.62 1.13 -6.92
C ALA A 559 8.71 -0.32 -6.45
N GLY A 560 7.85 -0.73 -5.53
CA GLY A 560 8.02 -1.97 -4.78
C GLY A 560 8.69 -1.68 -3.43
N GLY A 561 9.11 -2.70 -2.70
CA GLY A 561 9.64 -2.51 -1.35
C GLY A 561 10.68 -3.55 -0.93
N PRO A 562 11.34 -3.33 0.22
CA PRO A 562 12.30 -4.26 0.79
C PRO A 562 11.63 -5.36 1.62
N ILE A 563 12.44 -6.38 1.97
CA ILE A 563 12.21 -7.31 3.07
C ILE A 563 13.43 -7.34 3.98
N THR A 564 13.24 -7.69 5.25
CA THR A 564 14.33 -7.96 6.19
C THR A 564 14.35 -9.42 6.63
N THR A 565 15.48 -9.90 7.12
CA THR A 565 15.64 -11.27 7.63
C THR A 565 16.25 -11.27 9.02
N ALA A 566 15.95 -12.32 9.81
CA ALA A 566 16.54 -12.50 11.13
C ALA A 566 18.08 -12.71 11.10
N SER A 567 18.64 -13.03 9.93
CA SER A 567 20.08 -13.08 9.71
C SER A 567 20.74 -11.71 9.52
N GLY A 568 19.96 -10.62 9.49
CA GLY A 568 20.46 -9.26 9.36
C GLY A 568 20.62 -8.77 7.91
N LEU A 569 19.91 -9.37 6.96
CA LEU A 569 19.89 -8.94 5.55
C LEU A 569 18.62 -8.15 5.21
N THR A 570 18.78 -7.16 4.36
CA THR A 570 17.70 -6.45 3.66
C THR A 570 17.79 -6.73 2.17
N PHE A 571 16.75 -7.35 1.59
CA PHE A 571 16.65 -7.58 0.14
C PHE A 571 15.70 -6.58 -0.50
N ILE A 572 16.07 -6.05 -1.67
CA ILE A 572 15.23 -5.16 -2.47
C ILE A 572 15.57 -5.29 -3.95
N GLY A 573 14.54 -5.36 -4.81
CA GLY A 573 14.65 -5.12 -6.26
C GLY A 573 14.26 -3.67 -6.56
N ALA A 574 13.01 -3.40 -6.82
CA ALA A 574 12.33 -2.09 -6.87
C ALA A 574 12.86 -1.07 -7.90
N THR A 575 14.09 -1.17 -8.34
CA THR A 575 14.77 -0.15 -9.14
C THR A 575 14.67 -0.39 -10.66
N ARG A 576 14.64 0.70 -11.43
CA ARG A 576 14.59 0.64 -12.90
C ARG A 576 15.83 0.00 -13.55
N ASP A 577 16.92 -0.19 -12.83
CA ASP A 577 18.15 -0.81 -13.32
C ASP A 577 18.11 -2.35 -13.29
N ALA A 578 16.93 -2.94 -13.15
CA ALA A 578 16.69 -4.39 -13.20
C ALA A 578 17.65 -5.21 -12.33
N THR A 579 17.89 -4.76 -11.11
CA THR A 579 18.86 -5.39 -10.20
C THR A 579 18.23 -5.68 -8.84
N ILE A 580 18.32 -6.92 -8.36
CA ILE A 580 18.02 -7.27 -6.97
C ILE A 580 19.28 -7.17 -6.13
N ARG A 581 19.16 -6.64 -4.91
CA ARG A 581 20.27 -6.33 -4.00
C ARG A 581 20.03 -6.88 -2.61
N ALA A 582 21.12 -7.23 -1.93
CA ALA A 582 21.14 -7.53 -0.50
C ALA A 582 22.05 -6.55 0.22
N PHE A 583 21.51 -5.92 1.26
CA PHE A 583 22.24 -5.00 2.15
C PHE A 583 22.35 -5.60 3.55
N ASP A 584 23.41 -5.24 4.26
CA ASP A 584 23.46 -5.41 5.71
C ASP A 584 22.43 -4.47 6.35
N THR A 585 21.50 -5.00 7.11
CA THR A 585 20.38 -4.22 7.67
C THR A 585 20.85 -3.14 8.66
N ARG A 586 21.94 -3.37 9.41
CA ARG A 586 22.44 -2.45 10.43
C ARG A 586 23.19 -1.26 9.85
N SER A 587 23.99 -1.50 8.82
CA SER A 587 24.92 -0.50 8.26
C SER A 587 24.47 0.07 6.90
N GLY A 588 23.55 -0.61 6.22
CA GLY A 588 23.19 -0.30 4.84
C GLY A 588 24.32 -0.60 3.84
N ALA A 589 25.31 -1.40 4.19
CA ALA A 589 26.36 -1.82 3.26
C ALA A 589 25.80 -2.79 2.22
N LEU A 590 26.08 -2.55 0.94
CA LEU A 590 25.73 -3.47 -0.14
C LEU A 590 26.64 -4.70 -0.06
N LEU A 591 26.03 -5.88 0.08
CA LEU A 591 26.74 -7.16 0.22
C LEU A 591 26.68 -8.03 -1.04
N TRP A 592 25.59 -7.91 -1.81
CA TRP A 592 25.37 -8.72 -3.01
C TRP A 592 24.38 -8.05 -3.94
N SER A 593 24.53 -8.29 -5.24
CA SER A 593 23.58 -7.91 -6.26
C SER A 593 23.54 -8.93 -7.39
N SER A 594 22.40 -9.02 -8.08
CA SER A 594 22.21 -9.83 -9.29
C SER A 594 21.31 -9.10 -10.26
N ALA A 595 21.68 -9.16 -11.54
CA ALA A 595 20.80 -8.70 -12.60
C ALA A 595 19.54 -9.56 -12.65
N LEU A 596 18.41 -8.93 -12.99
CA LEU A 596 17.13 -9.54 -13.29
C LEU A 596 16.82 -9.37 -14.79
N PRO A 597 15.96 -10.21 -15.38
CA PRO A 597 15.56 -10.04 -16.77
C PRO A 597 14.80 -8.73 -17.04
N ALA A 598 14.14 -8.18 -16.03
CA ALA A 598 13.52 -6.86 -16.01
C ALA A 598 13.38 -6.36 -14.58
N SER A 599 12.94 -5.12 -14.38
CA SER A 599 12.73 -4.55 -13.05
C SER A 599 11.68 -5.33 -12.25
N ASN A 600 11.92 -5.44 -10.96
CA ASN A 600 10.95 -5.92 -9.99
C ASN A 600 10.21 -4.73 -9.37
N TYR A 601 8.91 -4.63 -9.56
CA TYR A 601 8.06 -3.60 -8.95
C TYR A 601 7.17 -4.14 -7.81
N GLY A 602 7.28 -5.45 -7.50
CA GLY A 602 6.74 -6.05 -6.30
C GLY A 602 7.71 -5.98 -5.13
N THR A 603 7.42 -6.72 -4.09
CA THR A 603 8.32 -6.96 -2.97
C THR A 603 8.92 -8.36 -3.13
N PRO A 604 10.24 -8.56 -3.01
CA PRO A 604 10.81 -9.90 -2.96
C PRO A 604 10.28 -10.65 -1.72
N MET A 605 10.44 -11.96 -1.71
CA MET A 605 10.12 -12.75 -0.52
C MET A 605 11.12 -13.88 -0.32
N THR A 606 11.26 -14.37 0.91
CA THR A 606 12.10 -15.52 1.20
C THR A 606 11.32 -16.59 1.96
N TYR A 607 11.53 -17.84 1.59
CA TYR A 607 10.79 -18.98 2.12
C TYR A 607 11.68 -20.21 2.21
N GLN A 608 11.21 -21.23 2.93
CA GLN A 608 11.85 -22.53 2.97
C GLN A 608 11.18 -23.46 1.97
N ALA A 609 11.96 -24.01 1.04
CA ALA A 609 11.51 -25.02 0.10
C ALA A 609 11.33 -26.37 0.79
N ALA A 610 10.65 -27.32 0.13
CA ALA A 610 10.38 -28.65 0.68
C ALA A 610 11.65 -29.47 0.98
N ASP A 611 12.76 -29.17 0.30
CA ASP A 611 14.08 -29.76 0.53
C ASP A 611 14.87 -29.10 1.67
N GLY A 612 14.25 -28.16 2.38
CA GLY A 612 14.82 -27.48 3.55
C GLY A 612 15.63 -26.23 3.21
N ARG A 613 15.96 -25.95 1.95
CA ARG A 613 16.74 -24.77 1.54
C ARG A 613 15.95 -23.50 1.69
N GLN A 614 16.60 -22.45 2.18
CA GLN A 614 16.06 -21.09 2.11
C GLN A 614 16.19 -20.55 0.69
N MET A 615 15.07 -20.09 0.14
CA MET A 615 14.96 -19.51 -1.18
C MET A 615 14.65 -18.00 -1.07
N LEU A 616 15.18 -17.23 -2.00
CA LEU A 616 14.76 -15.83 -2.26
C LEU A 616 14.08 -15.80 -3.61
N ALA A 617 12.85 -15.27 -3.69
CA ALA A 617 12.15 -15.15 -4.96
C ALA A 617 11.61 -13.74 -5.20
N THR A 618 11.47 -13.40 -6.49
CA THR A 618 10.94 -12.12 -6.94
C THR A 618 10.28 -12.24 -8.30
N VAL A 619 9.35 -11.34 -8.59
CA VAL A 619 8.70 -11.20 -9.91
C VAL A 619 9.42 -10.10 -10.69
N ALA A 620 9.93 -10.42 -11.87
CA ALA A 620 10.71 -9.51 -12.70
C ALA A 620 9.98 -9.29 -14.04
N THR A 621 9.09 -8.30 -14.09
CA THR A 621 8.31 -8.03 -15.31
C THR A 621 8.67 -6.73 -16.01
N GLY A 622 9.25 -5.75 -15.32
CA GLY A 622 9.37 -4.41 -15.90
C GLY A 622 8.01 -3.81 -16.21
N GLY A 623 7.93 -2.97 -17.23
CA GLY A 623 6.65 -2.49 -17.78
C GLY A 623 5.97 -1.35 -17.01
N PHE A 624 6.60 -0.79 -16.01
CA PHE A 624 6.15 0.45 -15.35
C PHE A 624 6.66 1.69 -16.11
N ALA A 625 6.09 2.86 -15.83
CA ALA A 625 6.30 4.11 -16.58
C ALA A 625 7.76 4.55 -16.84
N PHE A 626 8.73 3.94 -16.14
CA PHE A 626 10.14 4.36 -16.20
C PHE A 626 11.07 3.35 -16.87
N GLN A 627 10.56 2.17 -17.27
CA GLN A 627 11.42 1.16 -17.89
C GLN A 627 10.69 0.47 -19.05
N PRO A 628 11.24 0.57 -20.29
CA PRO A 628 10.67 -0.09 -21.45
C PRO A 628 10.95 -1.60 -21.51
N ALA A 629 12.03 -2.09 -20.85
CA ALA A 629 12.34 -3.50 -20.85
C ALA A 629 11.32 -4.30 -20.06
N THR A 630 10.79 -5.35 -20.67
CA THR A 630 9.77 -6.24 -20.07
C THR A 630 10.22 -7.67 -20.07
N SER A 631 9.78 -8.42 -19.07
CA SER A 631 9.90 -9.88 -18.97
C SER A 631 8.60 -10.44 -18.41
N ASP A 632 8.53 -11.75 -18.29
CA ASP A 632 7.38 -12.44 -17.69
C ASP A 632 7.82 -13.44 -16.62
N GLU A 633 9.00 -13.19 -16.01
CA GLU A 633 9.63 -14.19 -15.18
C GLU A 633 9.36 -13.97 -13.67
N VAL A 634 9.14 -15.09 -12.99
CA VAL A 634 9.40 -15.25 -11.56
C VAL A 634 10.76 -15.90 -11.42
N VAL A 635 11.65 -15.32 -10.63
CA VAL A 635 13.03 -15.77 -10.47
C VAL A 635 13.27 -16.18 -9.03
N ALA A 636 13.93 -17.31 -8.80
CA ALA A 636 14.30 -17.76 -7.46
C ALA A 636 15.81 -18.05 -7.35
N PHE A 637 16.35 -17.70 -6.19
CA PHE A 637 17.75 -17.82 -5.82
C PHE A 637 17.91 -18.70 -4.57
N ALA A 638 19.02 -19.42 -4.48
CA ALA A 638 19.45 -20.14 -3.27
C ALA A 638 20.98 -20.10 -3.15
N VAL A 639 21.49 -20.37 -1.95
CA VAL A 639 22.93 -20.53 -1.72
C VAL A 639 23.40 -21.85 -2.35
N ARG A 640 24.47 -21.79 -3.14
CA ARG A 640 25.16 -22.95 -3.75
C ARG A 640 26.55 -23.14 -3.18
#